data_8fdc2b360479f12316a22e1b201f7005
#
_entry.id   8fdc2b360479f12316a22e1b201f7005
#
_cell.length_a   1.000
_cell.length_b   1.000
_cell.length_c   1.000
_cell.angle_alpha   90.00
_cell.angle_beta   90.00
_cell.angle_gamma   90.00
#
_symmetry.space_group_name_H-M   'P 1'
#
loop_
_entity.id
_entity.type
_entity.pdbx_description
1 polymer ?
#
loop_
_entity_poly.entity_id
_entity_poly.type
_entity_poly.pdbx_seq_one_letter_code
_entity_poly.pdbx_strand_id
1 'polypeptide(L)'
;MSSGFAALCVLLLHTEALGFGILSGNSLSHQEITMMAVLNSTVQVCRALALAEGTDFTFPAEPFTAEAVAVACGEPKSSKTYLQAIKCITMRNIRVDLRRALNGSFHFDEELFVQGRKIITEGIMAVKDFYSHSNWVELGNKFPNPNLIRSDTSIGNIADKNRATCRNCDGDNCRNNILADIIQEKVLTSGYFGLVPLVSTKPKGKCSHGGAGDQTSRIEPKGGINKDSFDASHGHLHTDAANLAIAATSWLLEDIRGAAGDRPFLQMLGISKGSSKALCFVIDTTNSMRDDLEAVRAVTSSIIDNAVGTEDEPSAYILVPFNDPDFGPLTKTFDPNVFKNVINSLSAAGGGDEEELSLSGLQLALTRAPVNSEVFLFTDAPAKDKYLKSTVTALIERTQTVVNFMISGSTVLNRRKRSGDTQNSNRIAASDAQLYRDLAQASGGLVIEVTKSELAAATSIITQSSRSSLVTLLQAARSPGKTDTFSFRVDETVENVRVYITGRSVTFTLTSPTGEQSSDAGGPLITASQSVGNLKTLQLKRQAGLWRMEMRSTDSYTLKVIGQSPIDFLFGFVEASKGPFTGYDSLDSRPRAGVNGSLLVSVTGSDSATVTEVTLVESSGSGEIKGMVEPQGGGNFLVRVDAVPLVEFVVRVAGRDDGAAPGASSIVFQRQSCTSFRGSNLTVNADSNSILVPGTPFLVPFSVSTSGVGGNFTIRATNNQRFDSTSPTNVSLEPGVSANDTVTLLAPLNTRSGDDVTLTIEVEAPGGEDANYVVLRISVFNTVTDFTPPRCEQLSLKHNCSVNCSLSRWELSARVTDGAGGTGVERVSLRRGNGTITARPASGNENVTLVSYVSSCCAADMELVAVDRVGNVDTCLFDYRQSAAQSSSPKVTHSPLLLPTVVVLGLHMLSKLAVP
;
A
#
# COMPACT_ATOMS: atom_id res chain seq x y z
N MET A 1 12.76 -32.08 23.88
CA MET A 1 12.51 -31.41 22.57
C MET A 1 13.06 -29.99 22.49
N SER A 2 13.28 -29.25 23.59
CA SER A 2 13.78 -27.87 23.56
C SER A 2 15.26 -27.70 23.18
N SER A 3 16.13 -28.66 23.50
CA SER A 3 17.56 -28.58 23.18
C SER A 3 17.89 -28.82 21.70
N GLY A 4 17.09 -29.62 21.00
CA GLY A 4 17.26 -29.86 19.56
C GLY A 4 16.83 -28.66 18.71
N PHE A 5 15.84 -27.91 19.17
CA PHE A 5 15.34 -26.71 18.48
C PHE A 5 16.32 -25.54 18.63
N ALA A 6 16.90 -25.34 19.81
CA ALA A 6 17.95 -24.34 20.02
C ALA A 6 19.20 -24.65 19.21
N ALA A 7 19.60 -25.92 19.10
CA ALA A 7 20.73 -26.35 18.28
C ALA A 7 20.45 -26.17 16.78
N LEU A 8 19.20 -26.38 16.33
CA LEU A 8 18.78 -26.11 14.95
C LEU A 8 18.76 -24.60 14.64
N CYS A 9 18.30 -23.77 15.57
CA CYS A 9 18.35 -22.31 15.43
C CYS A 9 19.79 -21.78 15.42
N VAL A 10 20.69 -22.33 16.25
CA VAL A 10 22.12 -21.98 16.26
C VAL A 10 22.82 -22.48 14.98
N LEU A 11 22.44 -23.64 14.45
CA LEU A 11 22.92 -24.17 13.17
C LEU A 11 22.43 -23.30 11.99
N LEU A 12 21.18 -22.83 12.01
CA LEU A 12 20.62 -21.93 11.00
C LEU A 12 21.20 -20.52 11.06
N LEU A 13 21.63 -20.05 12.24
CA LEU A 13 22.34 -18.78 12.41
C LEU A 13 23.80 -18.82 11.93
N HIS A 14 24.36 -20.04 11.74
CA HIS A 14 25.71 -20.24 11.22
C HIS A 14 25.73 -20.81 9.80
N THR A 15 24.57 -21.00 9.13
CA THR A 15 24.55 -21.50 7.76
C THR A 15 24.65 -20.33 6.78
N GLU A 16 25.77 -20.20 6.14
CA GLU A 16 26.02 -19.37 4.94
C GLU A 16 25.23 -19.85 3.70
N ALA A 17 24.11 -20.54 3.91
CA ALA A 17 23.37 -21.25 2.88
C ALA A 17 22.23 -20.42 2.25
N LEU A 18 22.14 -19.13 2.55
CA LEU A 18 20.97 -18.31 2.25
C LEU A 18 21.26 -17.16 1.27
N GLY A 19 22.20 -17.31 0.37
CA GLY A 19 22.63 -16.22 -0.51
C GLY A 19 23.60 -15.26 0.20
N PHE A 20 23.58 -13.98 -0.19
CA PHE A 20 24.32 -12.96 0.59
C PHE A 20 23.90 -13.03 2.05
N GLY A 21 24.85 -13.02 2.99
CA GLY A 21 24.59 -13.22 4.42
C GLY A 21 23.38 -12.45 4.97
N ILE A 22 22.67 -13.06 5.91
CA ILE A 22 21.49 -12.43 6.54
C ILE A 22 21.90 -11.38 7.57
N LEU A 23 23.01 -11.59 8.25
CA LEU A 23 23.54 -10.71 9.30
C LEU A 23 24.67 -9.86 8.77
N SER A 24 24.69 -8.58 9.18
CA SER A 24 25.80 -7.67 8.91
C SER A 24 27.10 -8.21 9.52
N GLY A 25 28.12 -8.30 8.71
CA GLY A 25 29.45 -8.74 9.07
C GLY A 25 30.48 -7.95 8.24
N ASN A 26 31.60 -8.59 7.91
CA ASN A 26 32.60 -8.00 7.02
C ASN A 26 32.19 -8.07 5.53
N SER A 27 31.07 -8.75 5.21
CA SER A 27 30.55 -8.98 3.86
C SER A 27 29.22 -8.26 3.69
N LEU A 28 28.87 -7.84 2.46
CA LEU A 28 27.58 -7.24 2.16
C LEU A 28 26.46 -8.28 2.28
N SER A 29 25.52 -8.00 3.17
CA SER A 29 24.35 -8.83 3.42
C SER A 29 23.20 -8.52 2.45
N HIS A 30 22.20 -9.40 2.38
CA HIS A 30 20.94 -9.13 1.68
C HIS A 30 20.27 -7.83 2.10
N GLN A 31 20.36 -7.50 3.39
CA GLN A 31 19.80 -6.28 3.94
C GLN A 31 20.52 -5.04 3.39
N GLU A 32 21.83 -5.05 3.40
CA GLU A 32 22.64 -3.91 2.92
C GLU A 32 22.50 -3.72 1.42
N ILE A 33 22.50 -4.81 0.62
CA ILE A 33 22.27 -4.76 -0.83
C ILE A 33 20.89 -4.15 -1.15
N THR A 34 19.83 -4.60 -0.46
CA THR A 34 18.48 -4.05 -0.66
C THR A 34 18.42 -2.58 -0.23
N MET A 35 18.98 -2.24 0.91
CA MET A 35 19.03 -0.86 1.41
C MET A 35 19.74 0.06 0.41
N MET A 36 20.91 -0.32 -0.08
CA MET A 36 21.66 0.47 -1.06
C MET A 36 20.89 0.65 -2.38
N ALA A 37 20.22 -0.39 -2.85
CA ALA A 37 19.40 -0.30 -4.06
C ALA A 37 18.22 0.67 -3.87
N VAL A 38 17.51 0.58 -2.74
CA VAL A 38 16.39 1.49 -2.42
C VAL A 38 16.88 2.94 -2.30
N LEU A 39 17.99 3.19 -1.59
CA LEU A 39 18.58 4.51 -1.46
C LEU A 39 18.96 5.10 -2.83
N ASN A 40 19.63 4.30 -3.69
CA ASN A 40 20.04 4.71 -5.03
C ASN A 40 18.82 5.11 -5.88
N SER A 41 17.80 4.27 -5.95
CA SER A 41 16.59 4.54 -6.74
C SER A 41 15.87 5.79 -6.21
N THR A 42 15.76 5.96 -4.88
CA THR A 42 15.12 7.13 -4.28
C THR A 42 15.82 8.43 -4.65
N VAL A 43 17.16 8.46 -4.58
CA VAL A 43 17.97 9.65 -4.97
C VAL A 43 17.71 10.01 -6.43
N GLN A 44 17.63 9.03 -7.34
CA GLN A 44 17.35 9.29 -8.76
C GLN A 44 15.97 9.93 -8.95
N VAL A 45 14.96 9.46 -8.21
CA VAL A 45 13.61 10.03 -8.27
C VAL A 45 13.60 11.47 -7.76
N CYS A 46 14.16 11.72 -6.60
CA CYS A 46 14.21 13.07 -6.01
C CYS A 46 14.97 14.05 -6.90
N ARG A 47 16.08 13.59 -7.50
CA ARG A 47 16.82 14.38 -8.48
C ARG A 47 15.97 14.71 -9.71
N ALA A 48 15.26 13.73 -10.26
CA ALA A 48 14.40 13.94 -11.43
C ALA A 48 13.27 14.93 -11.13
N LEU A 49 12.65 14.85 -9.95
CA LEU A 49 11.61 15.78 -9.52
C LEU A 49 12.16 17.19 -9.31
N ALA A 50 13.30 17.34 -8.63
CA ALA A 50 13.93 18.66 -8.43
C ALA A 50 14.27 19.34 -9.77
N LEU A 51 14.81 18.58 -10.73
CA LEU A 51 15.07 19.08 -12.08
C LEU A 51 13.80 19.48 -12.81
N ALA A 52 12.72 18.71 -12.69
CA ALA A 52 11.42 19.03 -13.28
C ALA A 52 10.80 20.31 -12.68
N GLU A 53 11.04 20.55 -11.40
CA GLU A 53 10.61 21.74 -10.65
C GLU A 53 11.55 22.93 -10.84
N GLY A 54 12.67 22.78 -11.57
CA GLY A 54 13.65 23.82 -11.79
C GLY A 54 14.48 24.18 -10.55
N THR A 55 14.58 23.27 -9.59
CA THR A 55 15.33 23.44 -8.35
C THR A 55 16.68 22.70 -8.42
N ASP A 56 17.70 23.20 -7.73
CA ASP A 56 18.98 22.54 -7.63
C ASP A 56 18.88 21.34 -6.67
N PHE A 57 19.31 20.18 -7.16
CA PHE A 57 19.42 18.98 -6.34
C PHE A 57 20.88 18.79 -5.91
N THR A 58 21.15 18.93 -4.62
CA THR A 58 22.46 18.65 -4.03
C THR A 58 22.33 17.48 -3.08
N PHE A 59 23.18 16.47 -3.26
CA PHE A 59 23.24 15.33 -2.38
C PHE A 59 24.64 15.24 -1.76
N PRO A 60 24.76 15.16 -0.43
CA PRO A 60 26.05 14.97 0.22
C PRO A 60 26.64 13.63 -0.19
N ALA A 61 27.91 13.61 -0.53
CA ALA A 61 28.60 12.40 -0.98
C ALA A 61 28.67 11.32 0.11
N GLU A 62 28.71 11.71 1.37
CA GLU A 62 28.73 10.80 2.54
C GLU A 62 28.16 11.52 3.79
N PRO A 63 27.48 10.78 4.69
CA PRO A 63 27.14 9.36 4.64
C PRO A 63 25.91 9.07 3.78
N PHE A 64 25.92 7.96 3.04
CA PHE A 64 24.78 7.51 2.21
C PHE A 64 23.76 6.80 3.09
N THR A 65 22.91 7.55 3.78
CA THR A 65 21.93 7.05 4.75
C THR A 65 20.51 7.44 4.36
N ALA A 66 19.52 6.74 4.93
CA ALA A 66 18.11 7.06 4.73
C ALA A 66 17.78 8.51 5.15
N GLU A 67 18.38 8.99 6.23
CA GLU A 67 18.20 10.37 6.69
C GLU A 67 18.76 11.38 5.68
N ALA A 68 20.00 11.17 5.19
CA ALA A 68 20.60 12.03 4.19
C ALA A 68 19.79 12.08 2.89
N VAL A 69 19.24 10.93 2.45
CA VAL A 69 18.36 10.85 1.28
C VAL A 69 17.05 11.60 1.51
N ALA A 70 16.39 11.43 2.65
CA ALA A 70 15.14 12.14 2.97
C ALA A 70 15.36 13.66 3.01
N VAL A 71 16.46 14.13 3.59
CA VAL A 71 16.86 15.56 3.60
C VAL A 71 17.10 16.07 2.18
N ALA A 72 17.85 15.32 1.37
CA ALA A 72 18.14 15.69 -0.03
C ALA A 72 16.87 15.73 -0.89
N CYS A 73 15.87 14.89 -0.58
CA CYS A 73 14.55 14.91 -1.22
C CYS A 73 13.65 16.08 -0.75
N GLY A 74 14.15 16.95 0.14
CA GLY A 74 13.36 18.04 0.73
C GLY A 74 12.40 17.61 1.84
N GLU A 75 12.52 16.36 2.33
CA GLU A 75 11.59 15.75 3.28
C GLU A 75 12.29 15.20 4.54
N PRO A 76 12.96 16.05 5.33
CA PRO A 76 13.70 15.59 6.51
C PRO A 76 12.80 14.88 7.54
N LYS A 77 11.52 15.25 7.62
CA LYS A 77 10.55 14.62 8.52
C LYS A 77 10.17 13.18 8.10
N SER A 78 10.39 12.83 6.84
CA SER A 78 10.14 11.49 6.31
C SER A 78 11.25 10.48 6.60
N SER A 79 12.38 10.88 7.18
CA SER A 79 13.54 10.00 7.40
C SER A 79 13.19 8.73 8.18
N LYS A 80 12.34 8.83 9.19
CA LYS A 80 11.91 7.70 10.02
C LYS A 80 10.97 6.74 9.27
N THR A 81 9.96 7.25 8.59
CA THR A 81 9.02 6.44 7.78
C THR A 81 9.75 5.77 6.64
N TYR A 82 10.70 6.45 6.03
CA TYR A 82 11.56 5.90 4.98
C TYR A 82 12.44 4.76 5.51
N LEU A 83 13.10 4.95 6.63
CA LEU A 83 13.90 3.89 7.27
C LEU A 83 13.04 2.69 7.68
N GLN A 84 11.80 2.91 8.15
CA GLN A 84 10.86 1.84 8.47
C GLN A 84 10.43 1.08 7.22
N ALA A 85 10.15 1.76 6.10
CA ALA A 85 9.82 1.14 4.83
C ALA A 85 10.98 0.25 4.32
N ILE A 86 12.22 0.75 4.37
CA ILE A 86 13.41 -0.04 4.04
C ILE A 86 13.52 -1.28 4.93
N LYS A 87 13.37 -1.13 6.25
CA LYS A 87 13.40 -2.26 7.20
C LYS A 87 12.28 -3.27 6.92
N CYS A 88 11.07 -2.81 6.60
CA CYS A 88 9.94 -3.68 6.25
C CYS A 88 10.26 -4.53 5.01
N ILE A 89 10.77 -3.91 3.95
CA ILE A 89 11.17 -4.60 2.70
C ILE A 89 12.28 -5.63 3.02
N THR A 90 13.31 -5.25 3.76
CA THR A 90 14.45 -6.12 4.07
C THR A 90 14.06 -7.29 4.98
N MET A 91 13.26 -7.05 6.03
CA MET A 91 12.81 -8.12 6.94
C MET A 91 11.87 -9.11 6.26
N ARG A 92 11.05 -8.67 5.33
CA ARG A 92 10.18 -9.54 4.54
C ARG A 92 10.99 -10.42 3.58
N ASN A 93 12.05 -9.89 3.01
CA ASN A 93 13.01 -10.65 2.20
C ASN A 93 13.64 -11.80 3.00
N ILE A 94 14.13 -11.54 4.21
CA ILE A 94 14.70 -12.58 5.09
C ILE A 94 13.70 -13.71 5.37
N ARG A 95 12.40 -13.40 5.57
CA ARG A 95 11.36 -14.42 5.78
C ARG A 95 11.15 -15.32 4.57
N VAL A 96 11.24 -14.77 3.37
CA VAL A 96 11.12 -15.54 2.12
C VAL A 96 12.27 -16.52 1.99
N ASP A 97 13.51 -16.10 2.24
CA ASP A 97 14.68 -16.96 2.17
C ASP A 97 14.62 -18.13 3.15
N LEU A 98 14.25 -17.85 4.38
CA LEU A 98 14.11 -18.89 5.39
C LEU A 98 13.04 -19.92 5.01
N ARG A 99 11.94 -19.53 4.37
CA ARG A 99 10.93 -20.45 3.84
C ARG A 99 11.49 -21.31 2.71
N ARG A 100 12.28 -20.74 1.80
CA ARG A 100 12.92 -21.47 0.69
C ARG A 100 13.95 -22.46 1.18
N ALA A 101 14.80 -22.05 2.14
CA ALA A 101 15.80 -22.94 2.75
C ALA A 101 15.17 -24.17 3.40
N LEU A 102 14.05 -24.00 4.09
CA LEU A 102 13.33 -25.11 4.74
C LEU A 102 12.66 -26.06 3.74
N ASN A 103 12.25 -25.56 2.59
CA ASN A 103 11.59 -26.37 1.56
C ASN A 103 12.60 -27.09 0.63
N GLY A 104 13.93 -26.89 0.82
CA GLY A 104 14.97 -27.54 0.02
C GLY A 104 14.99 -27.14 -1.46
N SER A 105 14.29 -26.09 -1.85
CA SER A 105 14.10 -25.68 -3.23
C SER A 105 14.99 -24.50 -3.61
N PHE A 106 16.32 -24.73 -3.54
CA PHE A 106 17.29 -23.81 -4.15
C PHE A 106 17.65 -24.30 -5.55
N HIS A 107 16.69 -24.33 -6.45
CA HIS A 107 16.95 -24.47 -7.87
C HIS A 107 16.76 -23.11 -8.53
N PHE A 108 17.72 -22.76 -9.37
CA PHE A 108 17.59 -21.68 -10.32
C PHE A 108 16.55 -22.13 -11.35
N ASP A 109 15.28 -21.79 -11.11
CA ASP A 109 14.16 -22.14 -11.95
C ASP A 109 13.68 -20.88 -12.67
N GLU A 110 13.60 -20.92 -13.99
CA GLU A 110 13.08 -19.82 -14.82
C GLU A 110 11.66 -19.43 -14.38
N GLU A 111 10.87 -20.38 -13.93
CA GLU A 111 9.52 -20.20 -13.40
C GLU A 111 9.49 -19.32 -12.14
N LEU A 112 10.54 -19.34 -11.31
CA LEU A 112 10.67 -18.54 -10.11
C LEU A 112 10.78 -17.03 -10.40
N PHE A 113 11.41 -16.65 -11.51
CA PHE A 113 11.53 -15.26 -11.93
C PHE A 113 10.23 -14.70 -12.50
N VAL A 114 9.45 -15.52 -13.17
CA VAL A 114 8.09 -15.14 -13.63
C VAL A 114 7.18 -14.88 -12.44
N GLN A 115 7.28 -15.67 -11.38
CA GLN A 115 6.54 -15.44 -10.14
C GLN A 115 7.08 -14.25 -9.33
N GLY A 116 8.38 -13.97 -9.40
CA GLY A 116 9.02 -12.84 -8.71
C GLY A 116 8.49 -11.47 -9.11
N ARG A 117 7.97 -11.30 -10.32
CA ARG A 117 7.25 -10.09 -10.75
C ARG A 117 5.97 -9.82 -9.96
N LYS A 118 5.35 -10.83 -9.40
CA LYS A 118 4.08 -10.73 -8.69
C LYS A 118 4.22 -10.20 -7.27
N ILE A 119 5.37 -10.43 -6.65
CA ILE A 119 5.64 -10.00 -5.28
C ILE A 119 7.03 -9.36 -5.25
N ILE A 120 7.07 -8.03 -5.14
CA ILE A 120 8.31 -7.21 -5.14
C ILE A 120 9.40 -7.81 -4.25
N THR A 121 9.04 -8.29 -3.07
CA THR A 121 9.97 -8.85 -2.10
C THR A 121 10.60 -10.17 -2.56
N GLU A 122 9.83 -11.03 -3.21
CA GLU A 122 10.35 -12.30 -3.76
C GLU A 122 11.22 -12.03 -5.00
N GLY A 123 10.82 -11.06 -5.83
CA GLY A 123 11.61 -10.60 -6.98
C GLY A 123 12.97 -10.03 -6.58
N ILE A 124 13.04 -9.19 -5.56
CA ILE A 124 14.30 -8.63 -5.04
C ILE A 124 15.24 -9.75 -4.58
N MET A 125 14.72 -10.77 -3.90
CA MET A 125 15.56 -11.90 -3.44
C MET A 125 16.08 -12.74 -4.59
N ALA A 126 15.18 -13.14 -5.51
CA ALA A 126 15.56 -13.92 -6.67
C ALA A 126 16.64 -13.24 -7.53
N VAL A 127 16.51 -11.91 -7.71
CA VAL A 127 17.50 -11.11 -8.43
C VAL A 127 18.87 -11.12 -7.74
N LYS A 128 18.92 -11.00 -6.42
CA LYS A 128 20.20 -11.02 -5.67
C LYS A 128 20.86 -12.40 -5.68
N ASP A 129 20.07 -13.45 -5.44
CA ASP A 129 20.55 -14.83 -5.40
C ASP A 129 21.15 -15.28 -6.75
N PHE A 130 20.62 -14.74 -7.86
CA PHE A 130 21.19 -15.02 -9.18
C PHE A 130 22.68 -14.69 -9.25
N TYR A 131 23.10 -13.51 -8.74
CA TYR A 131 24.52 -13.09 -8.82
C TYR A 131 25.42 -13.81 -7.83
N SER A 132 24.88 -14.21 -6.69
CA SER A 132 25.62 -14.97 -5.71
C SER A 132 25.80 -16.45 -6.11
N HIS A 133 24.78 -17.08 -6.69
CA HIS A 133 24.73 -18.53 -6.88
C HIS A 133 24.96 -18.99 -8.32
N SER A 134 24.88 -18.11 -9.34
CA SER A 134 25.23 -18.44 -10.71
C SER A 134 26.66 -18.05 -11.06
N ASN A 135 27.15 -18.53 -12.21
CA ASN A 135 28.46 -18.16 -12.73
C ASN A 135 28.46 -16.87 -13.57
N TRP A 136 27.46 -15.99 -13.38
CA TRP A 136 27.34 -14.75 -14.17
C TRP A 136 28.59 -13.86 -14.10
N VAL A 137 29.15 -13.72 -12.90
CA VAL A 137 30.36 -12.94 -12.65
C VAL A 137 31.58 -13.61 -13.28
N GLU A 138 31.71 -14.91 -13.15
CA GLU A 138 32.81 -15.72 -13.69
C GLU A 138 32.82 -15.71 -15.23
N LEU A 139 31.66 -15.50 -15.87
CA LEU A 139 31.57 -15.28 -17.33
C LEU A 139 32.12 -13.93 -17.77
N GLY A 140 32.62 -13.09 -16.85
CA GLY A 140 33.19 -11.78 -17.11
C GLY A 140 32.14 -10.67 -17.29
N ASN A 141 30.89 -10.90 -16.91
CA ASN A 141 29.84 -9.90 -17.04
C ASN A 141 30.01 -8.82 -15.95
N LYS A 142 29.98 -7.55 -16.36
CA LYS A 142 30.09 -6.37 -15.48
C LYS A 142 28.80 -5.60 -15.31
N PHE A 143 27.74 -6.03 -15.98
CA PHE A 143 26.42 -5.40 -15.94
C PHE A 143 25.37 -6.44 -15.54
N PRO A 144 24.27 -6.00 -14.92
CA PRO A 144 23.14 -6.88 -14.66
C PRO A 144 22.62 -7.56 -15.92
N ASN A 145 22.03 -8.75 -15.76
CA ASN A 145 21.36 -9.42 -16.85
C ASN A 145 20.05 -8.68 -17.17
N PRO A 146 19.90 -8.10 -18.37
CA PRO A 146 18.72 -7.30 -18.73
C PRO A 146 17.46 -8.15 -18.85
N ASN A 147 17.60 -9.44 -19.00
CA ASN A 147 16.48 -10.37 -19.19
C ASN A 147 16.02 -11.04 -17.89
N LEU A 148 16.74 -10.85 -16.80
CA LEU A 148 16.50 -11.56 -15.54
C LEU A 148 15.09 -11.37 -14.98
N ILE A 149 14.50 -10.20 -15.17
CA ILE A 149 13.17 -9.83 -14.69
C ILE A 149 12.11 -9.79 -15.78
N ARG A 150 12.45 -10.19 -17.00
CA ARG A 150 11.52 -10.24 -18.16
C ARG A 150 10.96 -11.64 -18.35
N SER A 151 9.65 -11.74 -18.53
CA SER A 151 8.95 -13.05 -18.66
C SER A 151 9.07 -13.72 -20.01
N ASP A 152 9.37 -12.93 -21.04
CA ASP A 152 9.31 -13.31 -22.46
C ASP A 152 10.69 -13.54 -23.10
N THR A 153 11.75 -13.39 -22.30
CA THR A 153 13.13 -13.50 -22.79
C THR A 153 13.92 -14.55 -22.03
N SER A 154 14.82 -15.23 -22.72
CA SER A 154 15.79 -16.14 -22.09
C SER A 154 16.85 -15.34 -21.33
N ILE A 155 17.21 -15.81 -20.13
CA ILE A 155 18.28 -15.23 -19.32
C ILE A 155 19.68 -15.56 -19.86
N GLY A 156 19.78 -16.37 -20.88
CA GLY A 156 21.04 -16.75 -21.55
C GLY A 156 21.08 -18.21 -21.95
N ASN A 157 22.28 -18.67 -22.35
CA ASN A 157 22.52 -20.07 -22.70
C ASN A 157 22.70 -20.90 -21.44
N ILE A 158 21.66 -21.57 -20.96
CA ILE A 158 21.67 -22.37 -19.73
C ILE A 158 22.20 -23.78 -20.00
N ALA A 159 23.05 -24.27 -19.12
CA ALA A 159 23.63 -25.59 -19.20
C ALA A 159 22.56 -26.71 -19.08
N ASP A 160 22.44 -27.57 -20.07
CA ASP A 160 21.60 -28.77 -20.02
C ASP A 160 21.84 -29.56 -18.73
N LYS A 161 20.80 -30.23 -18.22
CA LYS A 161 20.86 -31.05 -16.99
C LYS A 161 21.97 -32.06 -17.00
N ASN A 162 22.29 -32.67 -18.15
CA ASN A 162 23.30 -33.71 -18.29
C ASN A 162 24.70 -33.15 -18.61
N ARG A 163 24.84 -31.87 -18.92
CA ARG A 163 26.12 -31.24 -19.21
C ARG A 163 26.90 -31.01 -17.91
N ALA A 164 28.09 -31.54 -17.80
CA ALA A 164 28.98 -31.22 -16.68
C ALA A 164 29.35 -29.71 -16.71
N THR A 165 29.40 -29.07 -15.55
CA THR A 165 29.70 -27.62 -15.44
C THR A 165 30.84 -27.33 -14.45
N CYS A 166 31.13 -28.28 -13.53
CA CYS A 166 32.19 -28.12 -12.54
C CYS A 166 33.10 -29.36 -12.45
N ARG A 167 34.28 -29.13 -11.92
CA ARG A 167 35.25 -30.09 -11.43
C ARG A 167 35.50 -29.94 -9.93
N ASN A 168 36.21 -30.83 -9.29
CA ASN A 168 36.57 -30.68 -7.89
C ASN A 168 37.42 -29.42 -7.68
N CYS A 169 37.18 -28.76 -6.54
CA CYS A 169 38.10 -27.73 -6.04
C CYS A 169 39.47 -28.35 -5.70
N ASP A 170 40.52 -27.56 -5.75
CA ASP A 170 41.88 -27.96 -5.33
C ASP A 170 42.03 -27.73 -3.81
N GLY A 171 41.69 -28.73 -3.03
CA GLY A 171 41.47 -28.56 -1.59
C GLY A 171 40.38 -27.56 -1.29
N ASP A 172 40.70 -26.54 -0.50
CA ASP A 172 39.78 -25.44 -0.16
C ASP A 172 39.71 -24.34 -1.25
N ASN A 173 40.55 -24.44 -2.29
CA ASN A 173 40.59 -23.45 -3.37
C ASN A 173 39.62 -23.82 -4.49
N CYS A 174 38.52 -23.10 -4.61
CA CYS A 174 37.52 -23.29 -5.63
C CYS A 174 37.58 -22.27 -6.79
N ARG A 175 38.57 -21.40 -6.86
CA ARG A 175 38.65 -20.30 -7.86
C ARG A 175 38.49 -20.74 -9.32
N ASN A 176 38.88 -21.97 -9.64
CA ASN A 176 38.89 -22.48 -11.00
C ASN A 176 38.09 -23.79 -11.16
N ASN A 177 37.09 -24.03 -10.33
CA ASN A 177 36.34 -25.29 -10.38
C ASN A 177 35.26 -25.34 -11.46
N ILE A 178 34.90 -24.21 -12.07
CA ILE A 178 34.04 -24.16 -13.26
C ILE A 178 34.85 -24.61 -14.47
N LEU A 179 34.27 -25.46 -15.30
CA LEU A 179 34.94 -26.01 -16.47
C LEU A 179 35.24 -24.91 -17.51
N ALA A 180 36.41 -25.03 -18.18
CA ALA A 180 36.88 -23.96 -19.09
C ALA A 180 35.97 -23.80 -20.31
N ASP A 181 35.37 -24.85 -20.83
CA ASP A 181 34.40 -24.81 -21.94
C ASP A 181 33.13 -24.09 -21.56
N ILE A 182 32.66 -24.22 -20.31
CA ILE A 182 31.50 -23.47 -19.78
C ILE A 182 31.77 -21.96 -19.81
N ILE A 183 32.97 -21.54 -19.45
CA ILE A 183 33.38 -20.13 -19.49
C ILE A 183 33.56 -19.63 -20.93
N GLN A 184 34.24 -20.42 -21.79
CA GLN A 184 34.51 -20.05 -23.18
C GLN A 184 33.22 -19.92 -24.02
N GLU A 185 32.29 -20.84 -23.84
CA GLU A 185 31.01 -20.86 -24.55
C GLU A 185 29.97 -19.95 -23.89
N LYS A 186 30.32 -19.24 -22.80
CA LYS A 186 29.43 -18.40 -22.01
C LYS A 186 28.14 -19.08 -21.60
N VAL A 187 28.28 -20.33 -21.14
CA VAL A 187 27.15 -21.14 -20.66
C VAL A 187 26.85 -20.81 -19.20
N LEU A 188 25.58 -20.47 -18.92
CA LEU A 188 25.11 -20.16 -17.57
C LEU A 188 24.87 -21.44 -16.77
N THR A 189 25.36 -21.49 -15.54
CA THR A 189 25.11 -22.54 -14.56
C THR A 189 24.95 -21.99 -13.16
N SER A 190 24.29 -22.72 -12.28
CA SER A 190 24.14 -22.39 -10.86
C SER A 190 24.62 -23.50 -9.96
N GLY A 191 24.81 -23.22 -8.67
CA GLY A 191 25.19 -24.18 -7.65
C GLY A 191 23.99 -24.94 -7.09
N TYR A 192 24.03 -26.26 -7.04
CA TYR A 192 23.04 -27.09 -6.33
C TYR A 192 23.27 -27.04 -4.82
N PHE A 193 22.18 -26.99 -4.05
CA PHE A 193 22.21 -27.00 -2.59
C PHE A 193 21.38 -28.14 -2.00
N GLY A 194 21.83 -28.76 -0.90
CA GLY A 194 21.05 -29.75 -0.19
C GLY A 194 21.49 -29.92 1.26
N LEU A 195 20.50 -29.89 2.18
CA LEU A 195 20.72 -30.03 3.63
C LEU A 195 20.87 -31.50 4.11
N VAL A 196 20.33 -32.45 3.36
CA VAL A 196 20.26 -33.88 3.78
C VAL A 196 21.31 -34.73 3.06
N PRO A 197 22.20 -35.45 3.77
CA PRO A 197 23.32 -36.19 3.16
C PRO A 197 22.95 -37.31 2.18
N LEU A 198 21.75 -37.87 2.28
CA LEU A 198 21.30 -39.03 1.51
C LEU A 198 20.32 -38.72 0.38
N VAL A 199 19.89 -37.47 0.25
CA VAL A 199 18.92 -37.03 -0.79
C VAL A 199 19.56 -35.93 -1.61
N SER A 200 20.63 -36.25 -2.34
CA SER A 200 21.22 -35.26 -3.25
C SER A 200 20.47 -35.24 -4.57
N THR A 201 19.94 -34.09 -4.94
CA THR A 201 19.35 -33.85 -6.26
C THR A 201 20.39 -33.37 -7.28
N LYS A 202 21.67 -33.21 -6.88
CA LYS A 202 22.71 -32.71 -7.76
C LYS A 202 23.05 -33.73 -8.86
N PRO A 203 22.83 -33.41 -10.16
CA PRO A 203 23.24 -34.27 -11.25
C PRO A 203 24.75 -34.37 -11.32
N LYS A 204 25.24 -35.49 -11.89
CA LYS A 204 26.68 -35.75 -12.04
C LYS A 204 27.35 -34.63 -12.85
N GLY A 205 28.46 -34.13 -12.33
CA GLY A 205 29.24 -33.07 -13.00
C GLY A 205 28.73 -31.64 -12.82
N LYS A 206 27.62 -31.44 -12.10
CA LYS A 206 27.10 -30.10 -11.82
C LYS A 206 27.79 -29.42 -10.64
N CYS A 207 27.86 -28.10 -10.64
CA CYS A 207 28.37 -27.31 -9.53
C CYS A 207 27.48 -27.46 -8.28
N SER A 208 28.09 -27.38 -7.11
CA SER A 208 27.38 -27.17 -5.85
C SER A 208 27.40 -25.69 -5.47
N HIS A 209 26.47 -25.30 -4.60
CA HIS A 209 26.47 -24.00 -3.97
C HIS A 209 27.74 -23.83 -3.12
N GLY A 210 27.97 -24.70 -2.16
CA GLY A 210 29.07 -24.63 -1.21
C GLY A 210 28.63 -24.13 0.15
N GLY A 211 29.58 -23.89 1.04
CA GLY A 211 29.33 -23.51 2.43
C GLY A 211 29.09 -24.68 3.37
N ALA A 212 29.12 -24.40 4.68
CA ALA A 212 29.12 -25.44 5.72
C ALA A 212 27.86 -26.32 5.76
N GLY A 213 26.72 -25.76 5.39
CA GLY A 213 25.41 -26.44 5.37
C GLY A 213 25.14 -27.23 4.10
N ASP A 214 25.89 -27.03 3.03
CA ASP A 214 25.63 -27.71 1.75
C ASP A 214 26.23 -29.09 1.68
N GLN A 215 25.41 -30.12 1.81
CA GLN A 215 25.84 -31.52 1.68
C GLN A 215 26.19 -31.90 0.24
N THR A 216 25.66 -31.16 -0.77
CA THR A 216 26.01 -31.47 -2.17
C THR A 216 27.46 -31.11 -2.50
N SER A 217 28.05 -30.15 -1.77
CA SER A 217 29.46 -29.74 -1.94
C SER A 217 30.46 -30.82 -1.54
N ARG A 218 30.02 -31.85 -0.80
CA ARG A 218 30.83 -33.02 -0.41
C ARG A 218 30.78 -34.18 -1.43
N ILE A 219 29.87 -34.07 -2.42
CA ILE A 219 29.68 -35.02 -3.50
C ILE A 219 30.39 -34.50 -4.75
N GLU A 220 31.03 -35.38 -5.52
CA GLU A 220 31.73 -35.01 -6.76
C GLU A 220 30.79 -34.37 -7.82
N PRO A 221 31.20 -33.23 -8.37
CA PRO A 221 32.37 -32.41 -8.09
C PRO A 221 32.29 -31.76 -6.70
N LYS A 222 33.37 -31.88 -5.92
CA LYS A 222 33.45 -31.27 -4.57
C LYS A 222 33.74 -29.78 -4.63
N GLY A 223 33.22 -29.04 -3.64
CA GLY A 223 33.35 -27.59 -3.50
C GLY A 223 32.10 -26.84 -3.95
N GLY A 224 32.20 -25.53 -4.08
CA GLY A 224 31.09 -24.65 -4.39
C GLY A 224 31.45 -23.51 -5.33
N ILE A 225 30.44 -22.71 -5.71
CA ILE A 225 30.59 -21.50 -6.55
C ILE A 225 29.91 -20.26 -5.93
N ASN A 226 29.41 -20.36 -4.71
CA ASN A 226 28.72 -19.25 -4.04
C ASN A 226 29.65 -18.09 -3.72
N LYS A 227 29.10 -16.89 -3.74
CA LYS A 227 29.74 -15.59 -3.47
C LYS A 227 29.06 -14.86 -2.32
N ASP A 228 28.48 -15.62 -1.37
CA ASP A 228 27.65 -15.10 -0.29
C ASP A 228 28.42 -14.21 0.70
N SER A 229 29.71 -14.51 0.86
CA SER A 229 30.63 -13.78 1.73
C SER A 229 32.04 -13.79 1.16
N PHE A 230 32.95 -13.04 1.76
CA PHE A 230 34.38 -13.08 1.40
C PHE A 230 35.02 -14.45 1.67
N ASP A 231 34.50 -15.22 2.64
CA ASP A 231 34.97 -16.53 3.01
C ASP A 231 34.25 -17.65 2.23
N ALA A 232 33.32 -17.33 1.33
CA ALA A 232 32.61 -18.27 0.49
C ALA A 232 33.51 -18.91 -0.56
N SER A 233 33.05 -19.99 -1.20
CA SER A 233 33.81 -20.76 -2.20
C SER A 233 34.39 -19.89 -3.31
N HIS A 234 33.64 -18.92 -3.81
CA HIS A 234 34.04 -17.87 -4.75
C HIS A 234 34.07 -16.47 -4.11
N GLY A 235 34.36 -16.39 -2.81
CA GLY A 235 34.31 -15.14 -2.04
C GLY A 235 35.20 -14.02 -2.58
N HIS A 236 36.23 -14.32 -3.36
CA HIS A 236 37.05 -13.33 -4.06
C HIS A 236 36.25 -12.50 -5.11
N LEU A 237 35.06 -12.95 -5.53
CA LEU A 237 34.13 -12.27 -6.43
C LEU A 237 32.92 -11.69 -5.68
N HIS A 238 32.92 -11.75 -4.34
CA HIS A 238 31.79 -11.29 -3.52
C HIS A 238 31.41 -9.83 -3.81
N THR A 239 32.38 -8.91 -3.87
CA THR A 239 32.14 -7.50 -4.16
C THR A 239 31.51 -7.30 -5.54
N ASP A 240 32.00 -8.01 -6.57
CA ASP A 240 31.46 -7.88 -7.94
C ASP A 240 30.02 -8.41 -8.00
N ALA A 241 29.74 -9.55 -7.35
CA ALA A 241 28.42 -10.12 -7.26
C ALA A 241 27.44 -9.20 -6.51
N ALA A 242 27.88 -8.63 -5.38
CA ALA A 242 27.06 -7.71 -4.60
C ALA A 242 26.73 -6.41 -5.36
N ASN A 243 27.73 -5.84 -6.06
CA ASN A 243 27.51 -4.63 -6.88
C ASN A 243 26.51 -4.89 -8.03
N LEU A 244 26.61 -6.04 -8.69
CA LEU A 244 25.64 -6.46 -9.70
C LEU A 244 24.25 -6.69 -9.11
N ALA A 245 24.15 -7.26 -7.93
CA ALA A 245 22.91 -7.45 -7.21
C ALA A 245 22.24 -6.11 -6.82
N ILE A 246 23.03 -5.15 -6.35
CA ILE A 246 22.55 -3.77 -6.07
C ILE A 246 22.01 -3.13 -7.35
N ALA A 247 22.78 -3.17 -8.43
CA ALA A 247 22.39 -2.56 -9.70
C ALA A 247 21.12 -3.22 -10.29
N ALA A 248 21.02 -4.54 -10.26
CA ALA A 248 19.86 -5.27 -10.75
C ALA A 248 18.61 -5.02 -9.89
N THR A 249 18.78 -4.95 -8.56
CA THR A 249 17.68 -4.58 -7.65
C THR A 249 17.22 -3.14 -7.90
N SER A 250 18.15 -2.22 -8.16
CA SER A 250 17.81 -0.84 -8.55
C SER A 250 17.02 -0.81 -9.88
N TRP A 251 17.37 -1.63 -10.86
CA TRP A 251 16.61 -1.72 -12.11
C TRP A 251 15.18 -2.21 -11.89
N LEU A 252 14.99 -3.24 -11.06
CA LEU A 252 13.65 -3.72 -10.68
C LEU A 252 12.84 -2.60 -10.00
N LEU A 253 13.45 -1.83 -9.10
CA LEU A 253 12.79 -0.70 -8.44
C LEU A 253 12.45 0.42 -9.43
N GLU A 254 13.30 0.66 -10.42
CA GLU A 254 13.03 1.63 -11.48
C GLU A 254 11.89 1.18 -12.43
N ASP A 255 11.77 -0.11 -12.71
CA ASP A 255 10.63 -0.64 -13.47
C ASP A 255 9.32 -0.44 -12.68
N ILE A 256 9.34 -0.71 -11.38
CA ILE A 256 8.20 -0.42 -10.47
C ILE A 256 7.88 1.07 -10.46
N ARG A 257 8.91 1.94 -10.34
CA ARG A 257 8.76 3.39 -10.45
C ARG A 257 8.14 3.78 -11.79
N GLY A 258 8.66 3.19 -12.88
CA GLY A 258 8.15 3.39 -14.24
C GLY A 258 6.66 3.10 -14.33
N ALA A 259 6.20 1.99 -13.75
CA ALA A 259 4.80 1.59 -13.74
C ALA A 259 3.93 2.44 -12.79
N ALA A 260 4.42 2.75 -11.59
CA ALA A 260 3.66 3.46 -10.56
C ALA A 260 3.67 4.98 -10.71
N GLY A 261 4.77 5.57 -11.18
CA GLY A 261 5.07 7.00 -11.18
C GLY A 261 5.94 7.44 -9.99
N ASP A 262 6.55 8.62 -10.11
CA ASP A 262 7.53 9.11 -9.14
C ASP A 262 6.94 9.33 -7.75
N ARG A 263 5.82 10.05 -7.65
CA ARG A 263 5.16 10.35 -6.37
C ARG A 263 4.64 9.08 -5.67
N PRO A 264 3.88 8.18 -6.31
CA PRO A 264 3.47 6.92 -5.68
C PRO A 264 4.64 6.03 -5.27
N PHE A 265 5.73 6.02 -6.04
CA PHE A 265 6.95 5.30 -5.69
C PHE A 265 7.58 5.84 -4.40
N LEU A 266 7.73 7.16 -4.28
CA LEU A 266 8.24 7.79 -3.06
C LEU A 266 7.34 7.55 -1.86
N GLN A 267 6.01 7.63 -2.04
CA GLN A 267 5.04 7.32 -0.99
C GLN A 267 5.14 5.87 -0.51
N MET A 268 5.29 4.91 -1.43
CA MET A 268 5.53 3.50 -1.09
C MET A 268 6.77 3.35 -0.19
N LEU A 269 7.79 4.15 -0.43
CA LEU A 269 9.03 4.17 0.35
C LEU A 269 8.94 5.07 1.61
N GLY A 270 7.79 5.67 1.89
CA GLY A 270 7.60 6.53 3.06
C GLY A 270 8.22 7.92 2.96
N ILE A 271 8.58 8.36 1.74
CA ILE A 271 8.94 9.75 1.44
C ILE A 271 7.76 10.40 0.74
N SER A 272 7.17 11.42 1.36
CA SER A 272 6.05 12.16 0.77
C SER A 272 6.18 13.65 1.04
N LYS A 273 5.96 14.47 0.02
CA LYS A 273 5.64 15.89 0.19
C LYS A 273 4.14 15.95 0.51
N GLY A 274 3.78 16.27 1.75
CA GLY A 274 2.38 16.37 2.16
C GLY A 274 1.89 15.18 3.00
N SER A 275 0.57 15.11 3.15
CA SER A 275 -0.13 14.12 3.95
C SER A 275 -0.08 12.73 3.32
N SER A 276 0.05 11.69 4.11
CA SER A 276 -0.13 10.30 3.65
C SER A 276 -1.62 9.97 3.39
N LYS A 277 -2.54 10.84 3.84
CA LYS A 277 -3.99 10.68 3.76
C LYS A 277 -4.52 11.14 2.40
N ALA A 278 -5.48 10.42 1.84
CA ALA A 278 -6.24 10.92 0.70
C ALA A 278 -7.44 11.74 1.14
N LEU A 279 -7.83 12.72 0.31
CA LEU A 279 -9.07 13.46 0.43
C LEU A 279 -10.12 12.81 -0.48
N CYS A 280 -11.16 12.22 0.13
CA CYS A 280 -12.17 11.46 -0.59
C CYS A 280 -13.54 12.12 -0.49
N PHE A 281 -14.20 12.28 -1.63
CA PHE A 281 -15.58 12.77 -1.73
C PHE A 281 -16.48 11.69 -2.31
N VAL A 282 -17.58 11.40 -1.62
CA VAL A 282 -18.65 10.51 -2.06
C VAL A 282 -19.89 11.38 -2.17
N ILE A 283 -20.38 11.62 -3.39
CA ILE A 283 -21.32 12.69 -3.65
C ILE A 283 -22.56 12.15 -4.35
N ASP A 284 -23.70 12.39 -3.73
CA ASP A 284 -25.02 12.23 -4.32
C ASP A 284 -25.20 13.20 -5.51
N THR A 285 -25.57 12.65 -6.65
CA THR A 285 -25.76 13.43 -7.90
C THR A 285 -27.20 13.46 -8.39
N THR A 286 -28.16 13.19 -7.52
CA THR A 286 -29.59 13.30 -7.83
C THR A 286 -30.00 14.75 -8.05
N ASN A 287 -31.16 14.96 -8.67
CA ASN A 287 -31.68 16.31 -8.95
C ASN A 287 -31.89 17.16 -7.71
N SER A 288 -32.22 16.54 -6.57
CA SER A 288 -32.38 17.22 -5.28
C SER A 288 -31.09 17.91 -4.81
N MET A 289 -29.93 17.37 -5.17
CA MET A 289 -28.59 17.82 -4.79
C MET A 289 -28.03 18.98 -5.65
N ARG A 290 -28.82 19.56 -6.55
CA ARG A 290 -28.32 20.61 -7.49
C ARG A 290 -27.64 21.78 -6.79
N ASP A 291 -28.28 22.32 -5.76
CA ASP A 291 -27.77 23.48 -5.00
C ASP A 291 -26.59 23.07 -4.10
N ASP A 292 -26.65 21.84 -3.60
CA ASP A 292 -25.60 21.26 -2.76
C ASP A 292 -24.30 21.03 -3.56
N LEU A 293 -24.38 20.58 -4.82
CA LEU A 293 -23.24 20.45 -5.72
C LEU A 293 -22.51 21.77 -5.97
N GLU A 294 -23.21 22.88 -6.03
CA GLU A 294 -22.59 24.20 -6.16
C GLU A 294 -21.76 24.56 -4.92
N ALA A 295 -22.30 24.32 -3.73
CA ALA A 295 -21.58 24.51 -2.47
C ALA A 295 -20.34 23.58 -2.37
N VAL A 296 -20.48 22.31 -2.75
CA VAL A 296 -19.38 21.33 -2.75
C VAL A 296 -18.26 21.75 -3.70
N ARG A 297 -18.56 22.21 -4.91
CA ARG A 297 -17.57 22.71 -5.89
C ARG A 297 -16.76 23.87 -5.35
N ALA A 298 -17.44 24.88 -4.79
CA ALA A 298 -16.80 26.08 -4.25
C ALA A 298 -15.84 25.74 -3.11
N VAL A 299 -16.28 24.87 -2.18
CA VAL A 299 -15.48 24.48 -1.02
C VAL A 299 -14.31 23.57 -1.41
N THR A 300 -14.53 22.61 -2.30
CA THR A 300 -13.47 21.71 -2.77
C THR A 300 -12.33 22.49 -3.41
N SER A 301 -12.64 23.47 -4.26
CA SER A 301 -11.62 24.34 -4.86
C SER A 301 -10.80 25.07 -3.78
N SER A 302 -11.49 25.65 -2.78
CA SER A 302 -10.83 26.36 -1.68
C SER A 302 -9.93 25.44 -0.82
N ILE A 303 -10.38 24.21 -0.52
CA ILE A 303 -9.60 23.23 0.27
C ILE A 303 -8.32 22.88 -0.47
N ILE A 304 -8.45 22.56 -1.76
CA ILE A 304 -7.31 22.16 -2.60
C ILE A 304 -6.32 23.32 -2.72
N ASP A 305 -6.80 24.55 -3.02
CA ASP A 305 -5.93 25.71 -3.18
C ASP A 305 -5.17 26.07 -1.91
N ASN A 306 -5.74 25.81 -0.74
CA ASN A 306 -5.08 26.05 0.54
C ASN A 306 -4.10 24.91 0.94
N ALA A 307 -4.26 23.71 0.42
CA ALA A 307 -3.46 22.53 0.78
C ALA A 307 -2.29 22.29 -0.19
N VAL A 308 -2.45 22.60 -1.47
CA VAL A 308 -1.44 22.37 -2.51
C VAL A 308 -0.12 23.07 -2.19
N GLY A 309 0.98 22.32 -2.24
CA GLY A 309 2.33 22.78 -1.93
C GLY A 309 2.65 22.92 -0.44
N THR A 310 1.72 22.53 0.46
CA THR A 310 1.91 22.53 1.90
C THR A 310 2.08 21.10 2.44
N GLU A 311 2.45 20.97 3.73
CA GLU A 311 2.49 19.67 4.43
C GLU A 311 1.09 19.00 4.53
N ASP A 312 0.03 19.76 4.32
CA ASP A 312 -1.35 19.30 4.36
C ASP A 312 -1.87 18.83 2.99
N GLU A 313 -1.05 18.89 1.93
CA GLU A 313 -1.47 18.42 0.60
C GLU A 313 -1.82 16.93 0.64
N PRO A 314 -3.05 16.54 0.25
CA PRO A 314 -3.46 15.14 0.24
C PRO A 314 -2.60 14.27 -0.68
N SER A 315 -2.33 13.04 -0.26
CA SER A 315 -1.57 12.08 -1.07
C SER A 315 -2.28 11.70 -2.36
N ALA A 316 -3.60 11.76 -2.38
CA ALA A 316 -4.45 11.54 -3.54
C ALA A 316 -5.81 12.20 -3.33
N TYR A 317 -6.49 12.43 -4.44
CA TYR A 317 -7.88 12.91 -4.48
C TYR A 317 -8.76 11.82 -5.04
N ILE A 318 -9.84 11.47 -4.35
CA ILE A 318 -10.78 10.42 -4.74
C ILE A 318 -12.19 11.00 -4.81
N LEU A 319 -12.89 10.75 -5.91
CA LEU A 319 -14.27 11.11 -6.12
C LEU A 319 -15.08 9.89 -6.50
N VAL A 320 -16.20 9.67 -5.83
CA VAL A 320 -17.19 8.67 -6.17
C VAL A 320 -18.56 9.35 -6.23
N PRO A 321 -19.10 9.62 -7.40
CA PRO A 321 -20.52 10.01 -7.52
C PRO A 321 -21.41 8.80 -7.28
N PHE A 322 -22.59 9.01 -6.71
CA PHE A 322 -23.63 7.99 -6.64
C PHE A 322 -25.01 8.59 -6.92
N ASN A 323 -25.93 7.71 -7.29
CA ASN A 323 -27.32 8.01 -7.66
C ASN A 323 -28.11 6.71 -7.48
N ASP A 324 -29.33 6.62 -8.02
CA ASP A 324 -30.07 5.40 -8.22
C ASP A 324 -30.47 5.28 -9.71
N PRO A 325 -30.15 4.17 -10.41
CA PRO A 325 -29.64 2.88 -9.92
C PRO A 325 -28.11 2.71 -9.93
N ASP A 326 -27.32 3.74 -10.20
CA ASP A 326 -25.89 3.61 -10.44
C ASP A 326 -25.02 4.37 -9.44
N PHE A 327 -23.76 3.90 -9.26
CA PHE A 327 -22.72 4.58 -8.52
C PHE A 327 -21.37 4.46 -9.22
N GLY A 328 -20.46 5.43 -8.99
CA GLY A 328 -19.21 5.54 -9.73
C GLY A 328 -19.41 6.16 -11.13
N PRO A 329 -18.40 6.10 -12.02
CA PRO A 329 -17.09 5.51 -11.79
C PRO A 329 -16.26 6.27 -10.75
N LEU A 330 -15.39 5.56 -10.03
CA LEU A 330 -14.43 6.19 -9.14
C LEU A 330 -13.37 6.91 -9.96
N THR A 331 -13.12 8.17 -9.61
CA THR A 331 -11.96 8.93 -10.09
C THR A 331 -10.92 9.03 -8.98
N LYS A 332 -9.70 8.54 -9.23
CA LYS A 332 -8.54 8.75 -8.36
C LYS A 332 -7.46 9.48 -9.14
N THR A 333 -6.98 10.59 -8.61
CA THR A 333 -5.92 11.39 -9.23
C THR A 333 -4.98 11.95 -8.18
N PHE A 334 -3.75 12.24 -8.58
CA PHE A 334 -2.76 12.96 -7.77
C PHE A 334 -2.67 14.45 -8.18
N ASP A 335 -3.31 14.82 -9.31
CA ASP A 335 -3.34 16.19 -9.81
C ASP A 335 -4.58 16.94 -9.29
N PRO A 336 -4.39 17.98 -8.46
CA PRO A 336 -5.48 18.77 -7.92
C PRO A 336 -6.32 19.45 -8.99
N ASN A 337 -5.75 19.84 -10.14
CA ASN A 337 -6.48 20.51 -11.22
C ASN A 337 -7.38 19.52 -11.96
N VAL A 338 -6.90 18.31 -12.22
CA VAL A 338 -7.73 17.22 -12.78
C VAL A 338 -8.91 16.96 -11.85
N PHE A 339 -8.67 16.88 -10.54
CA PHE A 339 -9.72 16.63 -9.57
C PHE A 339 -10.77 17.76 -9.55
N LYS A 340 -10.34 19.04 -9.55
CA LYS A 340 -11.25 20.20 -9.64
C LYS A 340 -12.11 20.14 -10.91
N ASN A 341 -11.49 19.79 -12.05
CA ASN A 341 -12.21 19.67 -13.31
C ASN A 341 -13.29 18.59 -13.27
N VAL A 342 -12.98 17.42 -12.66
CA VAL A 342 -13.93 16.32 -12.53
C VAL A 342 -15.10 16.71 -11.61
N ILE A 343 -14.84 17.33 -10.45
CA ILE A 343 -15.92 17.82 -9.56
C ILE A 343 -16.77 18.88 -10.26
N ASN A 344 -16.15 19.81 -11.00
CA ASN A 344 -16.87 20.83 -11.74
C ASN A 344 -17.73 20.26 -12.88
N SER A 345 -17.39 19.11 -13.41
CA SER A 345 -18.14 18.43 -14.45
C SER A 345 -19.36 17.63 -13.94
N LEU A 346 -19.44 17.38 -12.63
CA LEU A 346 -20.61 16.71 -12.06
C LEU A 346 -21.88 17.47 -12.40
N SER A 347 -22.96 16.78 -12.69
CA SER A 347 -24.28 17.37 -12.95
C SER A 347 -25.34 16.62 -12.16
N ALA A 348 -26.25 17.39 -11.56
CA ALA A 348 -27.41 16.81 -10.89
C ALA A 348 -28.36 16.27 -11.95
N ALA A 349 -28.66 14.99 -11.91
CA ALA A 349 -29.59 14.33 -12.82
C ALA A 349 -30.16 13.05 -12.19
N GLY A 350 -31.36 12.66 -12.59
CA GLY A 350 -31.98 11.42 -12.10
C GLY A 350 -32.59 11.57 -10.71
N GLY A 351 -32.63 10.49 -9.96
CA GLY A 351 -33.40 10.35 -8.73
C GLY A 351 -34.81 9.82 -9.03
N GLY A 352 -35.03 8.52 -8.92
CA GLY A 352 -36.34 7.88 -9.24
C GLY A 352 -37.21 7.65 -8.01
N ASP A 353 -36.59 7.39 -6.87
CA ASP A 353 -37.22 7.21 -5.55
C ASP A 353 -36.50 8.04 -4.47
N GLU A 354 -36.89 7.86 -3.20
CA GLU A 354 -36.33 8.67 -2.11
C GLU A 354 -35.02 8.09 -1.54
N GLU A 355 -34.62 6.87 -1.91
CA GLU A 355 -33.45 6.16 -1.36
C GLU A 355 -32.35 6.03 -2.41
N GLU A 356 -31.07 6.21 -2.00
CA GLU A 356 -29.91 6.28 -2.90
C GLU A 356 -28.81 5.27 -2.53
N LEU A 357 -27.93 4.93 -3.49
CA LEU A 357 -26.87 3.91 -3.31
C LEU A 357 -25.63 4.48 -2.60
N SER A 358 -25.81 5.14 -1.47
CA SER A 358 -24.77 5.85 -0.73
C SER A 358 -23.70 4.92 -0.15
N LEU A 359 -24.08 3.73 0.35
CA LEU A 359 -23.12 2.77 0.93
C LEU A 359 -22.30 2.06 -0.13
N SER A 360 -22.84 1.82 -1.32
CA SER A 360 -22.08 1.31 -2.47
C SER A 360 -21.01 2.32 -2.93
N GLY A 361 -21.37 3.60 -3.00
CA GLY A 361 -20.41 4.66 -3.27
C GLY A 361 -19.32 4.73 -2.19
N LEU A 362 -19.71 4.63 -0.94
CA LEU A 362 -18.78 4.65 0.20
C LEU A 362 -17.86 3.42 0.22
N GLN A 363 -18.38 2.23 -0.04
CA GLN A 363 -17.59 1.00 -0.19
C GLN A 363 -16.51 1.17 -1.25
N LEU A 364 -16.86 1.73 -2.40
CA LEU A 364 -15.93 1.95 -3.50
C LEU A 364 -14.81 2.93 -3.10
N ALA A 365 -15.13 4.02 -2.38
CA ALA A 365 -14.15 4.96 -1.87
C ALA A 365 -13.20 4.31 -0.86
N LEU A 366 -13.72 3.58 0.13
CA LEU A 366 -12.94 2.92 1.17
C LEU A 366 -11.98 1.86 0.63
N THR A 367 -12.33 1.16 -0.45
CA THR A 367 -11.45 0.16 -1.07
C THR A 367 -10.26 0.76 -1.82
N ARG A 368 -10.33 2.04 -2.19
CA ARG A 368 -9.30 2.74 -2.97
C ARG A 368 -8.54 3.80 -2.18
N ALA A 369 -9.05 4.22 -1.03
CA ALA A 369 -8.39 5.15 -0.14
C ALA A 369 -7.20 4.49 0.57
N PRO A 370 -6.07 5.19 0.74
CA PRO A 370 -5.02 4.80 1.68
C PRO A 370 -5.58 4.67 3.11
N VAL A 371 -4.89 3.91 3.95
CA VAL A 371 -5.23 3.82 5.37
C VAL A 371 -5.19 5.19 6.05
N ASN A 372 -6.03 5.41 7.07
CA ASN A 372 -6.16 6.66 7.80
C ASN A 372 -6.61 7.87 6.95
N SER A 373 -7.23 7.63 5.79
CA SER A 373 -7.79 8.70 4.95
C SER A 373 -9.05 9.30 5.55
N GLU A 374 -9.55 10.37 4.92
CA GLU A 374 -10.78 11.03 5.32
C GLU A 374 -11.77 11.06 4.15
N VAL A 375 -13.00 10.61 4.42
CA VAL A 375 -14.10 10.58 3.44
C VAL A 375 -15.19 11.55 3.89
N PHE A 376 -15.68 12.35 2.95
CA PHE A 376 -16.84 13.23 3.10
C PHE A 376 -17.95 12.73 2.17
N LEU A 377 -19.04 12.24 2.77
CA LEU A 377 -20.22 11.80 2.03
C LEU A 377 -21.29 12.88 2.11
N PHE A 378 -21.77 13.30 0.94
CA PHE A 378 -22.81 14.33 0.79
C PHE A 378 -24.08 13.70 0.23
N THR A 379 -25.21 13.86 0.93
CA THR A 379 -26.54 13.39 0.48
C THR A 379 -27.66 14.12 1.19
N ASP A 380 -28.84 14.17 0.57
CA ASP A 380 -30.09 14.60 1.20
C ASP A 380 -31.10 13.42 1.30
N ALA A 381 -30.64 12.19 1.04
CA ALA A 381 -31.44 10.97 0.92
C ALA A 381 -31.03 9.85 1.89
N PRO A 382 -31.93 8.94 2.26
CA PRO A 382 -31.57 7.71 2.98
C PRO A 382 -30.84 6.69 2.07
N ALA A 383 -30.09 5.78 2.69
CA ALA A 383 -29.39 4.72 1.96
C ALA A 383 -30.36 3.62 1.48
N LYS A 384 -30.38 3.31 0.19
CA LYS A 384 -31.11 2.18 -0.41
C LYS A 384 -30.44 0.83 -0.08
N ASP A 385 -29.12 0.84 -0.02
CA ASP A 385 -28.25 -0.29 0.15
C ASP A 385 -27.82 -0.53 1.62
N LYS A 386 -28.78 -0.36 2.57
CA LYS A 386 -28.59 -0.51 4.03
C LYS A 386 -27.96 -1.84 4.44
N TYR A 387 -28.13 -2.89 3.60
CA TYR A 387 -27.53 -4.21 3.81
C TYR A 387 -26.00 -4.22 3.76
N LEU A 388 -25.36 -3.17 3.22
CA LEU A 388 -23.91 -3.01 3.19
C LEU A 388 -23.34 -2.41 4.49
N LYS A 389 -24.17 -2.11 5.50
CA LYS A 389 -23.70 -1.46 6.76
C LYS A 389 -22.50 -2.19 7.34
N SER A 390 -22.57 -3.50 7.50
CA SER A 390 -21.50 -4.30 8.10
C SER A 390 -20.28 -4.42 7.20
N THR A 391 -20.45 -4.53 5.88
CA THR A 391 -19.33 -4.47 4.92
C THR A 391 -18.59 -3.14 5.00
N VAL A 392 -19.32 -2.03 5.05
CA VAL A 392 -18.74 -0.68 5.18
C VAL A 392 -18.03 -0.54 6.52
N THR A 393 -18.64 -1.02 7.61
CA THR A 393 -18.00 -1.03 8.95
C THR A 393 -16.70 -1.83 8.94
N ALA A 394 -16.68 -3.01 8.30
CA ALA A 394 -15.47 -3.83 8.15
C ALA A 394 -14.34 -3.09 7.43
N LEU A 395 -14.67 -2.39 6.34
CA LEU A 395 -13.70 -1.59 5.60
C LEU A 395 -13.20 -0.40 6.40
N ILE A 396 -14.07 0.28 7.17
CA ILE A 396 -13.71 1.37 8.08
C ILE A 396 -12.71 0.87 9.14
N GLU A 397 -13.04 -0.21 9.84
CA GLU A 397 -12.17 -0.79 10.87
C GLU A 397 -10.80 -1.19 10.30
N ARG A 398 -10.78 -1.82 9.11
CA ARG A 398 -9.55 -2.24 8.46
C ARG A 398 -8.68 -1.08 7.98
N THR A 399 -9.29 -0.06 7.38
CA THR A 399 -8.55 1.08 6.80
C THR A 399 -8.33 2.20 7.80
N GLN A 400 -9.00 2.17 8.96
CA GLN A 400 -9.01 3.23 9.97
C GLN A 400 -9.37 4.61 9.35
N THR A 401 -10.24 4.59 8.33
CA THR A 401 -10.65 5.77 7.58
C THR A 401 -11.79 6.48 8.30
N VAL A 402 -11.66 7.79 8.47
CA VAL A 402 -12.70 8.64 9.07
C VAL A 402 -13.75 8.99 8.00
N VAL A 403 -15.03 8.77 8.30
CA VAL A 403 -16.14 9.06 7.39
C VAL A 403 -17.06 10.11 8.01
N ASN A 404 -17.08 11.30 7.42
CA ASN A 404 -17.96 12.39 7.79
C ASN A 404 -19.17 12.44 6.85
N PHE A 405 -20.36 12.48 7.40
CA PHE A 405 -21.61 12.59 6.64
C PHE A 405 -22.14 14.02 6.69
N MET A 406 -22.32 14.61 5.52
CA MET A 406 -22.92 15.93 5.30
C MET A 406 -24.35 15.71 4.79
N ILE A 407 -25.32 15.81 5.69
CA ILE A 407 -26.72 15.56 5.38
C ILE A 407 -27.43 16.90 5.23
N SER A 408 -27.86 17.21 4.01
CA SER A 408 -28.59 18.44 3.70
C SER A 408 -30.11 18.20 3.66
N GLY A 409 -30.89 19.28 3.85
CA GLY A 409 -32.35 19.25 3.79
C GLY A 409 -33.07 18.85 5.08
N SER A 410 -32.34 18.50 6.15
CA SER A 410 -32.92 18.07 7.41
C SER A 410 -33.26 19.22 8.34
N THR A 411 -34.50 19.68 8.33
CA THR A 411 -35.07 20.35 9.50
C THR A 411 -36.00 19.39 10.23
N VAL A 412 -35.45 18.56 11.11
CA VAL A 412 -36.25 17.80 12.08
C VAL A 412 -36.73 18.80 13.15
N LEU A 413 -37.69 19.60 12.82
CA LEU A 413 -38.51 20.29 13.82
C LEU A 413 -39.61 19.31 14.24
N ASN A 414 -39.59 18.92 15.53
CA ASN A 414 -40.72 18.26 16.18
C ASN A 414 -41.94 19.20 16.18
N ARG A 415 -42.55 19.46 15.03
CA ARG A 415 -43.87 20.06 14.93
C ARG A 415 -44.87 18.92 14.78
N ARG A 416 -45.75 18.76 15.78
CA ARG A 416 -46.96 17.93 15.69
C ARG A 416 -47.66 18.25 14.36
N LYS A 417 -47.78 17.27 13.49
CA LYS A 417 -48.56 17.33 12.24
C LYS A 417 -49.96 17.89 12.54
N ARG A 418 -50.28 19.06 11.97
CA ARG A 418 -51.67 19.42 11.67
C ARG A 418 -52.00 18.74 10.34
N SER A 419 -53.05 17.94 10.38
CA SER A 419 -53.59 17.25 9.21
C SER A 419 -54.01 18.30 8.16
N GLY A 420 -53.36 18.31 6.99
CA GLY A 420 -53.76 19.12 5.86
C GLY A 420 -52.65 19.59 4.89
N ASP A 421 -51.38 19.49 5.19
CA ASP A 421 -50.29 19.91 4.27
C ASP A 421 -49.70 18.69 3.49
N THR A 422 -50.18 18.55 2.25
CA THR A 422 -49.53 17.75 1.20
C THR A 422 -48.46 18.61 0.53
N GLN A 423 -47.36 18.89 1.24
CA GLN A 423 -46.11 19.32 0.63
C GLN A 423 -45.08 18.23 0.93
N ASN A 424 -44.60 17.61 -0.13
CA ASN A 424 -43.46 16.66 -0.14
C ASN A 424 -42.28 17.35 0.59
N SER A 425 -42.07 16.97 1.83
CA SER A 425 -40.85 17.34 2.54
C SER A 425 -39.89 16.16 2.41
N ASN A 426 -38.87 16.29 1.60
CA ASN A 426 -37.70 15.40 1.59
C ASN A 426 -37.09 15.39 3.01
N ARG A 427 -37.45 14.38 3.80
CA ARG A 427 -37.01 14.24 5.19
C ARG A 427 -36.46 12.85 5.37
N ILE A 428 -35.17 12.76 5.65
CA ILE A 428 -34.59 11.52 6.14
C ILE A 428 -35.26 11.17 7.47
N ALA A 429 -35.87 10.00 7.57
CA ALA A 429 -36.47 9.52 8.81
C ALA A 429 -35.38 9.34 9.89
N ALA A 430 -35.75 9.49 11.16
CA ALA A 430 -34.79 9.37 12.26
C ALA A 430 -34.10 7.99 12.29
N SER A 431 -34.77 6.93 11.84
CA SER A 431 -34.22 5.58 11.68
C SER A 431 -33.15 5.50 10.59
N ASP A 432 -33.33 6.20 9.49
CA ASP A 432 -32.40 6.17 8.37
C ASP A 432 -31.17 7.03 8.65
N ALA A 433 -31.34 8.16 9.33
CA ALA A 433 -30.23 8.96 9.85
C ALA A 433 -29.42 8.20 10.92
N GLN A 434 -30.01 7.20 11.62
CA GLN A 434 -29.29 6.39 12.59
C GLN A 434 -28.22 5.52 11.93
N LEU A 435 -28.46 5.01 10.72
CA LEU A 435 -27.44 4.27 9.95
C LEU A 435 -26.18 5.10 9.74
N TYR A 436 -26.32 6.34 9.30
CA TYR A 436 -25.17 7.24 9.09
C TYR A 436 -24.49 7.63 10.42
N ARG A 437 -25.24 7.77 11.52
CA ARG A 437 -24.67 8.01 12.86
C ARG A 437 -23.86 6.82 13.36
N ASP A 438 -24.34 5.59 13.15
CA ASP A 438 -23.60 4.37 13.51
C ASP A 438 -22.29 4.25 12.74
N LEU A 439 -22.29 4.50 11.43
CA LEU A 439 -21.09 4.48 10.59
C LEU A 439 -20.11 5.61 10.92
N ALA A 440 -20.63 6.81 11.19
CA ALA A 440 -19.79 7.92 11.64
C ALA A 440 -19.14 7.60 12.99
N GLN A 441 -19.89 7.03 13.94
CA GLN A 441 -19.37 6.62 15.24
C GLN A 441 -18.28 5.56 15.08
N ALA A 442 -18.49 4.51 14.28
CA ALA A 442 -17.53 3.46 14.01
C ALA A 442 -16.23 4.01 13.39
N SER A 443 -16.34 5.00 12.49
CA SER A 443 -15.19 5.61 11.82
C SER A 443 -14.52 6.74 12.61
N GLY A 444 -15.14 7.23 13.67
CA GLY A 444 -14.70 8.43 14.38
C GLY A 444 -14.99 9.74 13.66
N GLY A 445 -15.86 9.71 12.67
CA GLY A 445 -16.35 10.88 11.95
C GLY A 445 -17.56 11.53 12.59
N LEU A 446 -18.16 12.45 11.87
CA LEU A 446 -19.30 13.25 12.33
C LEU A 446 -20.48 13.12 11.38
N VAL A 447 -21.70 13.20 11.91
CA VAL A 447 -22.91 13.43 11.11
C VAL A 447 -23.33 14.88 11.29
N ILE A 448 -23.22 15.65 10.22
CA ILE A 448 -23.52 17.07 10.18
C ILE A 448 -24.82 17.24 9.43
N GLU A 449 -25.88 17.55 10.18
CA GLU A 449 -27.23 17.78 9.66
C GLU A 449 -27.48 19.28 9.51
N VAL A 450 -27.65 19.74 8.28
CA VAL A 450 -27.79 21.17 7.95
C VAL A 450 -28.92 21.40 6.94
N THR A 451 -29.36 22.63 6.85
CA THR A 451 -30.18 23.09 5.72
C THR A 451 -29.28 23.29 4.48
N LYS A 452 -29.85 23.23 3.28
CA LYS A 452 -29.10 23.48 2.03
C LYS A 452 -28.36 24.82 2.04
N SER A 453 -28.95 25.86 2.62
CA SER A 453 -28.30 27.17 2.76
C SER A 453 -27.15 27.22 3.76
N GLU A 454 -27.11 26.29 4.72
CA GLU A 454 -26.04 26.22 5.73
C GLU A 454 -24.89 25.27 5.30
N LEU A 455 -25.07 24.49 4.22
CA LEU A 455 -24.09 23.52 3.78
C LEU A 455 -22.72 24.15 3.52
N ALA A 456 -22.67 25.30 2.87
CA ALA A 456 -21.42 26.03 2.63
C ALA A 456 -20.67 26.41 3.93
N ALA A 457 -21.42 26.76 4.98
CA ALA A 457 -20.82 27.04 6.29
C ALA A 457 -20.35 25.79 7.01
N ALA A 458 -21.08 24.67 6.87
CA ALA A 458 -20.71 23.38 7.43
C ALA A 458 -19.44 22.81 6.79
N THR A 459 -19.26 23.00 5.49
CA THR A 459 -18.09 22.51 4.77
C THR A 459 -16.77 23.20 5.19
N SER A 460 -16.81 24.32 5.88
CA SER A 460 -15.62 24.93 6.50
C SER A 460 -14.91 23.99 7.47
N ILE A 461 -15.61 23.01 8.04
CA ILE A 461 -15.02 21.97 8.90
C ILE A 461 -14.04 21.09 8.12
N ILE A 462 -14.28 20.84 6.82
CA ILE A 462 -13.43 19.99 5.98
C ILE A 462 -12.01 20.55 5.92
N THR A 463 -11.88 21.86 5.68
CA THR A 463 -10.58 22.55 5.66
C THR A 463 -9.83 22.41 6.99
N GLN A 464 -10.57 22.27 8.08
CA GLN A 464 -10.00 22.18 9.43
C GLN A 464 -9.63 20.77 9.83
N SER A 465 -10.36 19.76 9.34
CA SER A 465 -10.16 18.34 9.66
C SER A 465 -9.18 17.64 8.74
N SER A 466 -8.93 18.15 7.53
CA SER A 466 -8.05 17.53 6.53
C SER A 466 -6.55 17.79 6.73
N ARG A 467 -6.13 18.29 7.89
CA ARG A 467 -4.72 18.57 8.16
C ARG A 467 -3.95 17.31 8.51
N SER A 468 -2.71 17.21 8.07
CA SER A 468 -1.86 16.01 8.20
C SER A 468 -1.46 15.68 9.63
N SER A 469 -1.30 16.69 10.49
CA SER A 469 -0.82 16.57 11.87
C SER A 469 -1.93 16.47 12.92
N LEU A 470 -3.17 16.21 12.51
CA LEU A 470 -4.29 16.09 13.45
C LEU A 470 -4.21 14.80 14.27
N VAL A 471 -4.34 14.97 15.58
CA VAL A 471 -4.41 13.89 16.55
C VAL A 471 -5.74 13.95 17.31
N THR A 472 -6.29 12.79 17.65
CA THR A 472 -7.49 12.69 18.49
C THR A 472 -7.10 12.59 19.96
N LEU A 473 -7.60 13.55 20.75
CA LEU A 473 -7.40 13.59 22.20
C LEU A 473 -8.52 12.88 22.94
N LEU A 474 -9.74 13.00 22.42
CA LEU A 474 -10.93 12.37 22.99
C LEU A 474 -12.00 12.21 21.92
N GLN A 475 -12.69 11.09 21.93
CA GLN A 475 -13.92 10.88 21.20
C GLN A 475 -14.90 10.06 22.02
N ALA A 476 -16.15 10.46 22.04
CA ALA A 476 -17.23 9.80 22.72
C ALA A 476 -18.57 10.03 22.03
N ALA A 477 -19.44 9.02 22.07
CA ALA A 477 -20.85 9.15 21.69
C ALA A 477 -21.72 8.73 22.88
N ARG A 478 -22.79 9.44 23.14
CA ARG A 478 -23.67 9.19 24.30
C ARG A 478 -25.14 9.26 23.93
N SER A 479 -25.91 8.40 24.56
CA SER A 479 -27.37 8.45 24.54
C SER A 479 -27.89 9.47 25.55
N PRO A 480 -29.13 10.00 25.37
CA PRO A 480 -29.65 11.07 26.21
C PRO A 480 -29.88 10.69 27.69
N GLY A 481 -29.88 11.68 28.55
CA GLY A 481 -30.48 11.61 29.88
C GLY A 481 -29.56 11.57 31.09
N LYS A 482 -28.25 11.46 30.93
CA LYS A 482 -27.27 11.55 32.02
C LYS A 482 -26.33 12.72 31.81
N THR A 483 -25.81 13.25 32.93
CA THR A 483 -24.66 14.15 32.92
C THR A 483 -23.40 13.31 32.77
N ASP A 484 -22.66 13.52 31.70
CA ASP A 484 -21.40 12.85 31.45
C ASP A 484 -20.22 13.78 31.71
N THR A 485 -19.15 13.23 32.26
CA THR A 485 -17.93 13.97 32.47
C THR A 485 -16.79 13.31 31.69
N PHE A 486 -16.14 14.09 30.85
CA PHE A 486 -15.02 13.67 30.04
C PHE A 486 -13.75 14.39 30.49
N SER A 487 -12.62 13.69 30.38
CA SER A 487 -11.31 14.27 30.64
C SER A 487 -10.38 13.98 29.48
N PHE A 488 -9.59 14.98 29.05
CA PHE A 488 -8.59 14.82 28.01
C PHE A 488 -7.34 15.63 28.36
N ARG A 489 -6.18 15.11 27.96
CA ARG A 489 -4.89 15.76 28.21
C ARG A 489 -4.43 16.51 26.96
N VAL A 490 -4.07 17.76 27.18
CA VAL A 490 -3.37 18.60 26.20
C VAL A 490 -1.93 18.70 26.68
N ASP A 491 -0.98 18.21 25.90
CA ASP A 491 0.47 18.34 26.20
C ASP A 491 1.08 19.53 25.44
N GLU A 492 2.35 19.81 25.71
CA GLU A 492 3.08 20.95 25.16
C GLU A 492 3.23 20.90 23.62
N THR A 493 3.15 19.71 23.02
CA THR A 493 3.22 19.51 21.56
C THR A 493 1.93 19.79 20.85
N VAL A 494 0.81 19.82 21.60
CA VAL A 494 -0.52 19.99 21.03
C VAL A 494 -0.86 21.46 20.80
N GLU A 495 -1.18 21.79 19.57
CA GLU A 495 -1.62 23.12 19.15
C GLU A 495 -3.04 23.06 18.58
N ASN A 496 -3.67 24.22 18.44
CA ASN A 496 -4.94 24.39 17.76
C ASN A 496 -6.05 23.45 18.24
N VAL A 497 -6.19 23.29 19.55
CA VAL A 497 -7.18 22.37 20.13
C VAL A 497 -8.60 22.81 19.75
N ARG A 498 -9.36 21.88 19.19
CA ARG A 498 -10.74 22.09 18.77
C ARG A 498 -11.66 21.01 19.34
N VAL A 499 -12.85 21.45 19.66
CA VAL A 499 -13.93 20.59 20.12
C VAL A 499 -15.06 20.62 19.11
N TYR A 500 -15.47 19.45 18.65
CA TYR A 500 -16.64 19.26 17.80
C TYR A 500 -17.73 18.55 18.62
N ILE A 501 -18.91 19.14 18.64
CA ILE A 501 -20.08 18.59 19.32
C ILE A 501 -21.18 18.47 18.28
N THR A 502 -21.69 17.26 18.05
CA THR A 502 -22.91 17.08 17.26
C THR A 502 -24.05 16.68 18.18
N GLY A 503 -25.20 17.31 18.00
CA GLY A 503 -26.38 17.09 18.82
C GLY A 503 -27.22 18.36 18.92
N ARG A 504 -28.49 18.23 19.29
CA ARG A 504 -29.39 19.40 19.30
C ARG A 504 -29.43 20.00 20.67
N SER A 505 -29.75 19.59 21.68
CA SER A 505 -29.97 20.22 23.00
C SER A 505 -28.76 20.01 23.94
N VAL A 506 -27.55 20.23 23.44
CA VAL A 506 -26.33 19.97 24.21
C VAL A 506 -25.89 21.24 24.95
N THR A 507 -25.70 21.12 26.25
CA THR A 507 -25.04 22.11 27.10
C THR A 507 -23.79 21.54 27.72
N PHE A 508 -22.80 22.39 27.98
CA PHE A 508 -21.55 21.93 28.58
C PHE A 508 -20.92 22.93 29.52
N THR A 509 -20.09 22.43 30.44
CA THR A 509 -19.14 23.21 31.22
C THR A 509 -17.73 22.67 30.98
N LEU A 510 -16.85 23.53 30.50
CA LEU A 510 -15.46 23.25 30.22
C LEU A 510 -14.60 23.80 31.36
N THR A 511 -13.72 22.98 31.94
CA THR A 511 -12.80 23.38 33.01
C THR A 511 -11.36 23.16 32.56
N SER A 512 -10.54 24.18 32.64
CA SER A 512 -9.12 24.14 32.28
C SER A 512 -8.26 23.45 33.35
N PRO A 513 -7.00 23.13 33.07
CA PRO A 513 -6.06 22.61 34.09
C PRO A 513 -5.84 23.54 35.29
N THR A 514 -6.05 24.84 35.13
CA THR A 514 -5.94 25.84 36.21
C THR A 514 -7.24 26.05 36.96
N GLY A 515 -8.33 25.35 36.61
CA GLY A 515 -9.64 25.46 37.27
C GLY A 515 -10.53 26.57 36.70
N GLU A 516 -10.09 27.30 35.69
CA GLU A 516 -10.91 28.30 34.97
C GLU A 516 -12.05 27.59 34.21
N GLN A 517 -13.21 28.19 34.11
CA GLN A 517 -14.39 27.58 33.50
C GLN A 517 -14.96 28.40 32.35
N SER A 518 -15.54 27.75 31.37
CA SER A 518 -16.36 28.29 30.28
C SER A 518 -17.55 27.37 30.03
N SER A 519 -18.64 27.93 29.54
CA SER A 519 -19.87 27.18 29.25
C SER A 519 -20.27 27.31 27.76
N ASP A 520 -21.39 26.73 27.40
CA ASP A 520 -22.02 26.86 26.08
C ASP A 520 -22.43 28.29 25.76
N ALA A 521 -22.61 29.17 26.76
CA ALA A 521 -22.84 30.60 26.61
C ALA A 521 -21.54 31.40 26.33
N GLY A 522 -20.37 30.76 26.41
CA GLY A 522 -19.06 31.38 26.21
C GLY A 522 -18.21 31.41 27.47
N GLY A 523 -17.06 32.08 27.40
CA GLY A 523 -16.14 32.24 28.52
C GLY A 523 -14.68 32.35 28.06
N PRO A 524 -13.74 32.57 28.99
CA PRO A 524 -12.36 32.94 28.68
C PRO A 524 -11.51 31.81 28.06
N LEU A 525 -11.99 30.58 28.12
CA LEU A 525 -11.29 29.39 27.56
C LEU A 525 -11.60 29.15 26.10
N ILE A 526 -12.63 29.81 25.54
CA ILE A 526 -13.09 29.61 24.18
C ILE A 526 -12.72 30.86 23.36
N THR A 527 -11.81 30.70 22.41
CA THR A 527 -11.31 31.78 21.57
C THR A 527 -12.18 32.01 20.33
N ALA A 528 -12.85 30.95 19.86
CA ALA A 528 -13.84 31.05 18.79
C ALA A 528 -14.88 29.94 18.94
N SER A 529 -16.12 30.23 18.55
CA SER A 529 -17.25 29.30 18.56
C SER A 529 -18.10 29.52 17.31
N GLN A 530 -18.50 28.42 16.68
CA GLN A 530 -19.39 28.41 15.54
C GLN A 530 -20.45 27.32 15.74
N SER A 531 -21.69 27.61 15.35
CA SER A 531 -22.78 26.64 15.34
C SER A 531 -23.45 26.64 13.98
N VAL A 532 -23.57 25.48 13.36
CA VAL A 532 -24.17 25.26 12.04
C VAL A 532 -24.98 23.99 12.08
N GLY A 533 -26.29 24.06 11.88
CA GLY A 533 -27.15 22.89 12.01
C GLY A 533 -27.08 22.25 13.41
N ASN A 534 -26.76 20.98 13.44
CA ASN A 534 -26.54 20.21 14.69
C ASN A 534 -25.08 20.21 15.17
N LEU A 535 -24.17 20.88 14.46
CA LEU A 535 -22.77 20.96 14.78
C LEU A 535 -22.42 22.22 15.56
N LYS A 536 -21.70 22.07 16.65
CA LYS A 536 -21.04 23.16 17.37
C LYS A 536 -19.53 22.93 17.39
N THR A 537 -18.76 23.90 16.94
CA THR A 537 -17.30 23.89 16.93
C THR A 537 -16.77 24.92 17.92
N LEU A 538 -15.80 24.53 18.75
CA LEU A 538 -15.13 25.42 19.69
C LEU A 538 -13.63 25.39 19.42
N GLN A 539 -12.98 26.55 19.39
CA GLN A 539 -11.54 26.68 19.43
C GLN A 539 -11.14 27.00 20.87
N LEU A 540 -10.28 26.17 21.46
CA LEU A 540 -9.83 26.37 22.84
C LEU A 540 -8.57 27.23 22.92
N LYS A 541 -8.43 27.96 24.02
CA LYS A 541 -7.20 28.63 24.42
C LYS A 541 -6.10 27.58 24.67
N ARG A 542 -4.90 27.82 24.16
CA ARG A 542 -3.75 26.90 24.37
C ARG A 542 -3.38 26.88 25.85
N GLN A 543 -3.49 25.70 26.47
CA GLN A 543 -3.09 25.46 27.86
C GLN A 543 -2.80 23.98 28.04
N ALA A 544 -1.56 23.62 28.37
CA ALA A 544 -1.18 22.24 28.64
C ALA A 544 -1.71 21.76 29.99
N GLY A 545 -2.07 20.49 30.08
CA GLY A 545 -2.57 19.85 31.29
C GLY A 545 -3.84 19.05 31.05
N LEU A 546 -4.50 18.67 32.14
CA LEU A 546 -5.73 17.87 32.13
C LEU A 546 -6.95 18.81 32.07
N TRP A 547 -7.69 18.71 30.98
CA TRP A 547 -8.95 19.40 30.78
C TRP A 547 -10.13 18.51 31.17
N ARG A 548 -11.22 19.10 31.63
CA ARG A 548 -12.46 18.42 31.98
C ARG A 548 -13.65 19.07 31.31
N MET A 549 -14.54 18.25 30.76
CA MET A 549 -15.77 18.72 30.11
C MET A 549 -16.96 17.95 30.65
N GLU A 550 -17.89 18.66 31.28
CA GLU A 550 -19.17 18.14 31.75
C GLU A 550 -20.22 18.43 30.69
N MET A 551 -20.94 17.41 30.24
CA MET A 551 -21.92 17.48 29.15
C MET A 551 -23.29 17.07 29.64
N ARG A 552 -24.33 17.77 29.17
CA ARG A 552 -25.74 17.43 29.41
C ARG A 552 -26.51 17.55 28.09
N SER A 553 -27.35 16.55 27.79
CA SER A 553 -28.19 16.56 26.59
C SER A 553 -29.48 15.78 26.82
N THR A 554 -30.57 16.24 26.20
CA THR A 554 -31.83 15.48 26.09
C THR A 554 -31.87 14.58 24.88
N ASP A 555 -30.92 14.74 23.96
CA ASP A 555 -30.79 13.96 22.72
C ASP A 555 -29.41 13.28 22.68
N SER A 556 -29.27 12.28 21.83
CA SER A 556 -27.96 11.66 21.57
C SER A 556 -26.98 12.71 21.03
N TYR A 557 -25.72 12.62 21.47
CA TYR A 557 -24.68 13.55 21.04
C TYR A 557 -23.34 12.86 20.85
N THR A 558 -22.49 13.48 20.04
CA THR A 558 -21.07 13.09 19.94
C THR A 558 -20.17 14.24 20.39
N LEU A 559 -19.06 13.89 21.00
CA LEU A 559 -18.00 14.79 21.42
C LEU A 559 -16.68 14.29 20.80
N LYS A 560 -16.01 15.17 20.05
CA LYS A 560 -14.68 14.90 19.51
C LYS A 560 -13.76 16.07 19.82
N VAL A 561 -12.62 15.78 20.45
CA VAL A 561 -11.57 16.74 20.75
C VAL A 561 -10.34 16.38 19.96
N ILE A 562 -9.88 17.29 19.11
CA ILE A 562 -8.69 17.12 18.28
C ILE A 562 -7.71 18.26 18.53
N GLY A 563 -6.45 18.03 18.14
CA GLY A 563 -5.40 19.04 18.12
C GLY A 563 -4.38 18.74 17.04
N GLN A 564 -3.42 19.62 16.84
CA GLN A 564 -2.28 19.38 15.96
C GLN A 564 -1.06 19.00 16.81
N SER A 565 -0.42 17.89 16.51
CA SER A 565 0.77 17.42 17.20
C SER A 565 1.64 16.56 16.28
N PRO A 566 2.96 16.64 16.37
CA PRO A 566 3.84 15.69 15.68
C PRO A 566 3.74 14.28 16.26
N ILE A 567 3.44 14.15 17.57
CA ILE A 567 3.38 12.86 18.26
C ILE A 567 2.00 12.25 18.09
N ASP A 568 1.96 11.09 17.41
CA ASP A 568 0.76 10.28 17.24
C ASP A 568 1.14 8.79 17.32
N PHE A 569 0.18 7.89 17.10
CA PHE A 569 0.43 6.46 17.10
C PHE A 569 -0.37 5.75 16.01
N LEU A 570 0.16 4.63 15.56
CA LEU A 570 -0.51 3.65 14.72
C LEU A 570 -0.66 2.36 15.52
N PHE A 571 -1.69 1.59 15.25
CA PHE A 571 -1.87 0.29 15.89
C PHE A 571 -2.59 -0.70 14.98
N GLY A 572 -2.46 -1.98 15.31
CA GLY A 572 -3.19 -3.07 14.67
C GLY A 572 -3.27 -4.26 15.60
N PHE A 573 -4.38 -5.01 15.55
CA PHE A 573 -4.46 -6.28 16.20
C PHE A 573 -3.59 -7.30 15.47
N VAL A 574 -2.90 -8.14 16.25
CA VAL A 574 -1.95 -9.13 15.73
C VAL A 574 -2.15 -10.47 16.44
N GLU A 575 -1.85 -11.55 15.72
CA GLU A 575 -1.74 -12.89 16.28
C GLU A 575 -0.33 -13.44 16.13
N ALA A 576 0.05 -14.39 16.96
CA ALA A 576 1.34 -15.06 16.81
C ALA A 576 1.39 -15.81 15.48
N SER A 577 2.45 -15.61 14.70
CA SER A 577 2.63 -16.29 13.43
C SER A 577 2.59 -17.81 13.60
N LYS A 578 1.78 -18.49 12.80
CA LYS A 578 1.66 -19.96 12.80
C LYS A 578 2.85 -20.67 12.13
N GLY A 579 3.82 -19.91 11.63
CA GLY A 579 5.03 -20.43 10.96
C GLY A 579 6.12 -20.85 11.95
N PRO A 580 7.22 -21.42 11.44
CA PRO A 580 8.37 -21.86 12.25
C PRO A 580 9.16 -20.71 12.88
N PHE A 581 8.79 -19.46 12.59
CA PHE A 581 9.45 -18.26 13.10
C PHE A 581 8.56 -17.53 14.11
N THR A 582 9.17 -17.06 15.19
CA THR A 582 8.52 -16.20 16.16
C THR A 582 8.27 -14.83 15.52
N GLY A 583 7.00 -14.41 15.44
CA GLY A 583 6.57 -13.13 14.87
C GLY A 583 5.09 -12.92 15.12
N TYR A 584 4.59 -11.82 14.61
CA TYR A 584 3.18 -11.47 14.71
C TYR A 584 2.67 -11.11 13.31
N ASP A 585 1.53 -11.70 12.96
CA ASP A 585 0.80 -11.39 11.72
C ASP A 585 -0.38 -10.48 12.05
N SER A 586 -0.67 -9.50 11.20
CA SER A 586 -1.85 -8.63 11.35
C SER A 586 -3.13 -9.47 11.19
N LEU A 587 -4.12 -9.21 12.02
CA LEU A 587 -5.45 -9.78 11.85
C LEU A 587 -6.17 -9.08 10.70
N ASP A 588 -6.75 -9.87 9.79
CA ASP A 588 -7.58 -9.39 8.69
C ASP A 588 -9.09 -9.38 9.05
N SER A 589 -9.41 -9.72 10.29
CA SER A 589 -10.76 -9.80 10.85
C SER A 589 -10.80 -9.18 12.25
N ARG A 590 -11.97 -9.09 12.85
CA ARG A 590 -12.09 -8.66 14.27
C ARG A 590 -11.42 -9.67 15.21
N PRO A 591 -10.78 -9.19 16.26
CA PRO A 591 -10.21 -10.06 17.28
C PRO A 591 -11.32 -10.80 18.05
N ARG A 592 -10.98 -11.96 18.59
CA ARG A 592 -11.94 -12.75 19.40
C ARG A 592 -12.27 -12.04 20.71
N ALA A 593 -13.57 -11.92 20.98
CA ALA A 593 -14.07 -11.32 22.20
C ALA A 593 -13.83 -12.21 23.43
N GLY A 594 -13.64 -11.58 24.60
CA GLY A 594 -13.55 -12.26 25.89
C GLY A 594 -12.27 -13.08 26.10
N VAL A 595 -11.33 -13.05 25.16
CA VAL A 595 -10.05 -13.76 25.26
C VAL A 595 -8.88 -12.79 25.16
N ASN A 596 -7.69 -13.29 25.52
CA ASN A 596 -6.47 -12.52 25.42
C ASN A 596 -6.24 -12.05 23.98
N GLY A 597 -5.92 -10.78 23.83
CA GLY A 597 -5.58 -10.17 22.55
C GLY A 597 -4.18 -9.56 22.55
N SER A 598 -3.63 -9.35 21.36
CA SER A 598 -2.36 -8.64 21.18
C SER A 598 -2.52 -7.52 20.17
N LEU A 599 -1.92 -6.37 20.45
CA LEU A 599 -1.82 -5.22 19.56
C LEU A 599 -0.35 -4.87 19.34
N LEU A 600 -0.01 -4.49 18.14
CA LEU A 600 1.25 -3.82 17.85
C LEU A 600 0.96 -2.32 17.79
N VAL A 601 1.60 -1.54 18.66
CA VAL A 601 1.48 -0.07 18.71
C VAL A 601 2.79 0.54 18.25
N SER A 602 2.74 1.49 17.33
CA SER A 602 3.90 2.22 16.80
C SER A 602 3.72 3.71 17.04
N VAL A 603 4.61 4.33 17.82
CA VAL A 603 4.60 5.79 18.01
C VAL A 603 5.28 6.46 16.84
N THR A 604 4.67 7.53 16.36
CA THR A 604 5.18 8.35 15.25
C THR A 604 5.54 9.75 15.73
N GLY A 605 6.43 10.43 15.01
CA GLY A 605 6.75 11.85 15.23
C GLY A 605 7.78 12.14 16.31
N SER A 606 8.23 11.16 17.09
CA SER A 606 9.37 11.30 18.03
C SER A 606 10.10 9.97 18.21
N ASP A 607 11.43 10.00 18.16
CA ASP A 607 12.28 8.82 18.38
C ASP A 607 12.55 8.55 19.88
N SER A 608 12.37 9.57 20.73
CA SER A 608 12.51 9.48 22.19
C SER A 608 11.20 9.16 22.90
N ALA A 609 10.08 9.06 22.17
CA ALA A 609 8.79 8.76 22.74
C ALA A 609 8.68 7.29 23.15
N THR A 610 8.21 7.06 24.37
CA THR A 610 7.96 5.73 24.93
C THR A 610 6.50 5.60 25.37
N VAL A 611 5.90 4.45 25.08
CA VAL A 611 4.54 4.13 25.53
C VAL A 611 4.62 3.60 26.97
N THR A 612 3.86 4.21 27.85
CA THR A 612 3.77 3.81 29.25
C THR A 612 2.48 3.05 29.58
N GLU A 613 1.40 3.34 28.88
CA GLU A 613 0.10 2.71 29.08
C GLU A 613 -0.68 2.63 27.76
N VAL A 614 -1.31 1.49 27.53
CA VAL A 614 -2.31 1.31 26.46
C VAL A 614 -3.58 0.75 27.11
N THR A 615 -4.70 1.36 26.79
CA THR A 615 -6.00 1.01 27.40
C THR A 615 -7.05 0.88 26.30
N LEU A 616 -7.82 -0.21 26.32
CA LEU A 616 -9.05 -0.33 25.54
C LEU A 616 -10.17 0.32 26.36
N VAL A 617 -10.75 1.39 25.84
CA VAL A 617 -11.81 2.17 26.52
C VAL A 617 -13.12 1.91 25.80
N GLU A 618 -14.09 1.34 26.49
CA GLU A 618 -15.41 1.10 25.92
C GLU A 618 -16.11 2.41 25.55
N SER A 619 -16.68 2.46 24.35
CA SER A 619 -17.36 3.66 23.82
C SER A 619 -18.54 4.10 24.71
N SER A 620 -19.18 3.17 25.43
CA SER A 620 -20.20 3.47 26.44
C SER A 620 -19.65 4.17 27.69
N GLY A 621 -18.32 4.10 27.91
CA GLY A 621 -17.64 4.61 29.11
C GLY A 621 -17.80 3.73 30.35
N SER A 622 -18.25 2.47 30.18
CA SER A 622 -18.55 1.54 31.28
C SER A 622 -17.36 0.68 31.70
N GLY A 623 -16.35 0.52 30.83
CA GLY A 623 -15.19 -0.32 31.09
C GLY A 623 -13.89 0.19 30.49
N GLU A 624 -12.79 -0.13 31.14
CA GLU A 624 -11.42 0.09 30.66
C GLU A 624 -10.59 -1.19 30.88
N ILE A 625 -9.91 -1.66 29.85
CA ILE A 625 -8.99 -2.80 29.92
C ILE A 625 -7.59 -2.33 29.64
N LYS A 626 -6.71 -2.42 30.63
CA LYS A 626 -5.30 -2.04 30.49
C LYS A 626 -4.50 -3.17 29.89
N GLY A 627 -3.63 -2.83 28.95
CA GLY A 627 -2.71 -3.75 28.32
C GLY A 627 -1.32 -3.72 28.96
N MET A 628 -0.67 -4.87 28.97
CA MET A 628 0.74 -4.99 29.32
C MET A 628 1.59 -4.61 28.11
N VAL A 629 2.47 -3.61 28.27
CA VAL A 629 3.27 -3.02 27.20
C VAL A 629 4.68 -3.61 27.21
N GLU A 630 5.10 -4.21 26.09
CA GLU A 630 6.43 -4.79 25.89
C GLU A 630 7.14 -4.05 24.73
N PRO A 631 8.24 -3.32 24.98
CA PRO A 631 8.99 -2.65 23.92
C PRO A 631 9.58 -3.64 22.91
N GLN A 632 9.42 -3.35 21.60
CA GLN A 632 9.99 -4.15 20.50
C GLN A 632 11.13 -3.42 19.76
N GLY A 633 11.50 -2.22 20.21
CA GLY A 633 12.48 -1.35 19.58
C GLY A 633 11.94 -0.52 18.42
N GLY A 634 12.65 0.55 18.05
CA GLY A 634 12.29 1.42 16.93
C GLY A 634 10.93 2.10 17.06
N GLY A 635 10.50 2.44 18.29
CA GLY A 635 9.19 3.06 18.53
C GLY A 635 8.00 2.09 18.46
N ASN A 636 8.25 0.77 18.41
CA ASN A 636 7.22 -0.26 18.38
C ASN A 636 7.05 -0.94 19.75
N PHE A 637 5.80 -1.24 20.10
CA PHE A 637 5.43 -1.85 21.35
C PHE A 637 4.40 -2.95 21.11
N LEU A 638 4.66 -4.14 21.66
CA LEU A 638 3.66 -5.20 21.72
C LEU A 638 2.83 -5.00 22.97
N VAL A 639 1.52 -4.97 22.82
CA VAL A 639 0.58 -4.78 23.92
C VAL A 639 -0.28 -6.01 24.05
N ARG A 640 -0.29 -6.62 25.24
CA ARG A 640 -1.14 -7.78 25.53
C ARG A 640 -2.28 -7.36 26.45
N VAL A 641 -3.50 -7.69 26.06
CA VAL A 641 -4.71 -7.45 26.86
C VAL A 641 -5.30 -8.78 27.30
N ASP A 642 -5.79 -8.84 28.54
CA ASP A 642 -6.34 -10.08 29.12
C ASP A 642 -7.69 -10.48 28.50
N ALA A 643 -8.43 -9.51 27.99
CA ALA A 643 -9.67 -9.75 27.26
C ALA A 643 -9.93 -8.64 26.25
N VAL A 644 -10.47 -9.00 25.10
CA VAL A 644 -10.95 -8.02 24.11
C VAL A 644 -12.44 -7.78 24.36
N PRO A 645 -12.91 -6.51 24.47
CA PRO A 645 -14.34 -6.23 24.67
C PRO A 645 -15.20 -6.72 23.49
N LEU A 646 -16.37 -7.27 23.78
CA LEU A 646 -17.40 -7.57 22.78
C LEU A 646 -18.14 -6.30 22.31
N VAL A 647 -18.17 -5.28 23.16
CA VAL A 647 -18.75 -3.96 22.85
C VAL A 647 -17.73 -3.09 22.14
N GLU A 648 -18.22 -2.02 21.50
CA GLU A 648 -17.34 -1.04 20.85
C GLU A 648 -16.38 -0.38 21.84
N PHE A 649 -15.13 -0.29 21.46
CA PHE A 649 -14.07 0.37 22.22
C PHE A 649 -13.13 1.16 21.32
N VAL A 650 -12.40 2.09 21.92
CA VAL A 650 -11.30 2.84 21.30
C VAL A 650 -9.98 2.50 22.00
N VAL A 651 -8.88 2.66 21.28
CA VAL A 651 -7.54 2.45 21.84
C VAL A 651 -6.98 3.78 22.32
N ARG A 652 -6.67 3.87 23.61
CA ARG A 652 -6.02 5.03 24.23
C ARG A 652 -4.58 4.70 24.55
N VAL A 653 -3.65 5.51 24.07
CA VAL A 653 -2.22 5.38 24.28
C VAL A 653 -1.73 6.56 25.12
N ALA A 654 -1.09 6.27 26.24
CA ALA A 654 -0.37 7.27 27.01
C ALA A 654 1.14 6.97 27.01
N GLY A 655 1.93 8.00 26.97
CA GLY A 655 3.37 7.85 26.88
C GLY A 655 4.11 9.07 27.37
N ARG A 656 5.44 8.98 27.24
CA ARG A 656 6.37 10.00 27.63
C ARG A 656 7.39 10.22 26.51
N ASP A 657 7.66 11.46 26.22
CA ASP A 657 8.73 11.85 25.33
C ASP A 657 9.81 12.58 26.16
N ASP A 658 10.96 11.95 26.31
CA ASP A 658 12.04 12.45 27.14
C ASP A 658 12.95 13.46 26.38
N GLY A 659 12.62 13.78 25.11
CA GLY A 659 13.34 14.72 24.26
C GLY A 659 14.70 14.19 23.79
N ALA A 660 15.14 14.60 22.62
CA ALA A 660 16.45 14.22 22.07
C ALA A 660 17.63 14.99 22.69
N ALA A 661 17.39 16.10 23.40
CA ALA A 661 18.44 16.93 23.98
C ALA A 661 18.64 16.65 25.47
N PRO A 662 19.89 16.53 25.98
CA PRO A 662 20.16 16.40 27.39
C PRO A 662 19.59 17.60 28.18
N GLY A 663 18.69 17.33 29.14
CA GLY A 663 18.08 18.36 29.99
C GLY A 663 16.72 18.89 29.48
N ALA A 664 16.16 18.35 28.39
CA ALA A 664 14.80 18.65 28.00
C ALA A 664 13.78 18.12 29.04
N SER A 665 12.71 18.87 29.29
CA SER A 665 11.65 18.40 30.19
C SER A 665 10.86 17.29 29.50
N SER A 666 10.60 16.20 30.24
CA SER A 666 9.77 15.09 29.74
C SER A 666 8.33 15.54 29.49
N ILE A 667 7.83 15.28 28.30
CA ILE A 667 6.46 15.58 27.86
C ILE A 667 5.60 14.33 28.08
N VAL A 668 4.51 14.45 28.83
CA VAL A 668 3.55 13.36 29.01
C VAL A 668 2.41 13.53 28.01
N PHE A 669 2.30 12.65 27.06
CA PHE A 669 1.26 12.69 26.04
C PHE A 669 0.18 11.64 26.24
N GLN A 670 -1.01 11.91 25.69
CA GLN A 670 -2.12 10.97 25.60
C GLN A 670 -2.82 11.14 24.28
N ARG A 671 -3.07 10.05 23.58
CA ARG A 671 -3.78 10.00 22.28
C ARG A 671 -4.83 8.91 22.31
N GLN A 672 -5.84 9.06 21.47
CA GLN A 672 -6.92 8.08 21.32
C GLN A 672 -7.11 7.76 19.84
N SER A 673 -7.45 6.49 19.52
CA SER A 673 -7.80 6.15 18.13
C SER A 673 -9.07 6.91 17.70
N CYS A 674 -9.11 7.34 16.45
CA CYS A 674 -10.32 7.95 15.90
C CYS A 674 -11.39 6.89 15.60
N THR A 675 -11.02 5.72 15.08
CA THR A 675 -11.93 4.62 14.82
C THR A 675 -12.22 3.79 16.06
N SER A 676 -13.46 3.32 16.20
CA SER A 676 -13.82 2.33 17.20
C SER A 676 -13.69 0.91 16.62
N PHE A 677 -13.47 -0.04 17.52
CA PHE A 677 -13.33 -1.47 17.23
C PHE A 677 -14.23 -2.26 18.17
N ARG A 678 -14.49 -3.52 17.81
CA ARG A 678 -15.15 -4.47 18.71
C ARG A 678 -14.58 -5.86 18.52
N GLY A 679 -14.59 -6.67 19.59
CA GLY A 679 -14.35 -8.10 19.48
C GLY A 679 -15.56 -8.82 18.92
N SER A 680 -15.37 -10.06 18.48
CA SER A 680 -16.43 -10.92 18.00
C SER A 680 -16.27 -12.34 18.54
N ASN A 681 -17.38 -13.01 18.82
CA ASN A 681 -17.41 -14.45 19.12
C ASN A 681 -17.28 -15.31 17.85
N LEU A 682 -17.39 -14.67 16.67
CA LEU A 682 -17.20 -15.31 15.38
C LEU A 682 -15.74 -15.21 14.96
N THR A 683 -15.24 -16.26 14.32
CA THR A 683 -13.95 -16.26 13.64
C THR A 683 -14.20 -16.59 12.17
N VAL A 684 -13.76 -15.74 11.27
CA VAL A 684 -13.86 -15.94 9.83
C VAL A 684 -12.44 -15.93 9.28
N ASN A 685 -12.04 -17.01 8.63
CA ASN A 685 -10.73 -17.11 7.98
C ASN A 685 -10.94 -17.48 6.51
N ALA A 686 -10.17 -16.86 5.65
CA ALA A 686 -10.10 -17.24 4.23
C ALA A 686 -8.64 -17.18 3.79
N ASP A 687 -8.27 -18.09 2.91
CA ASP A 687 -6.93 -18.13 2.34
C ASP A 687 -6.95 -17.53 0.93
N SER A 688 -6.14 -16.50 0.71
CA SER A 688 -6.04 -15.84 -0.58
C SER A 688 -4.63 -15.93 -1.15
N ASN A 689 -4.25 -17.09 -1.62
CA ASN A 689 -3.07 -17.20 -2.49
C ASN A 689 -3.51 -16.98 -3.94
N SER A 690 -3.72 -15.66 -4.43
CA SER A 690 -4.55 -15.76 -5.57
C SER A 690 -4.55 -14.65 -6.54
N ILE A 691 -4.40 -15.10 -7.74
CA ILE A 691 -4.55 -14.35 -8.98
C ILE A 691 -5.85 -14.78 -9.60
N LEU A 692 -6.72 -13.82 -9.81
CA LEU A 692 -7.98 -14.02 -10.51
C LEU A 692 -7.73 -13.90 -12.01
N VAL A 693 -8.06 -14.96 -12.77
CA VAL A 693 -7.97 -14.96 -14.24
C VAL A 693 -9.36 -14.68 -14.80
N PRO A 694 -9.56 -13.60 -15.56
CA PRO A 694 -10.85 -13.29 -16.18
C PRO A 694 -11.44 -14.43 -17.01
N GLY A 695 -12.75 -14.61 -16.92
CA GLY A 695 -13.47 -15.67 -17.61
C GLY A 695 -13.36 -17.07 -16.98
N THR A 696 -12.58 -17.21 -15.89
CA THR A 696 -12.46 -18.46 -15.12
C THR A 696 -13.06 -18.29 -13.72
N PRO A 697 -13.89 -19.23 -13.24
CA PRO A 697 -14.36 -19.20 -11.87
C PRO A 697 -13.20 -19.25 -10.88
N PHE A 698 -13.15 -18.26 -10.01
CA PHE A 698 -12.13 -18.14 -8.96
C PHE A 698 -12.74 -18.53 -7.63
N LEU A 699 -12.19 -19.59 -7.01
CA LEU A 699 -12.69 -20.18 -5.78
C LEU A 699 -11.93 -19.63 -4.56
N VAL A 700 -12.67 -19.09 -3.59
CA VAL A 700 -12.15 -18.61 -2.31
C VAL A 700 -12.71 -19.46 -1.19
N PRO A 701 -11.97 -20.47 -0.71
CA PRO A 701 -12.40 -21.26 0.44
C PRO A 701 -12.30 -20.39 1.71
N PHE A 702 -13.28 -20.53 2.57
CA PHE A 702 -13.29 -19.87 3.87
C PHE A 702 -13.82 -20.79 4.96
N SER A 703 -13.48 -20.49 6.20
CA SER A 703 -13.93 -21.21 7.38
C SER A 703 -14.56 -20.25 8.38
N VAL A 704 -15.62 -20.71 9.02
CA VAL A 704 -16.34 -19.96 10.05
C VAL A 704 -16.50 -20.81 11.29
N SER A 705 -16.28 -20.22 12.46
CA SER A 705 -16.57 -20.85 13.75
C SER A 705 -17.11 -19.82 14.74
N THR A 706 -17.84 -20.28 15.74
CA THR A 706 -18.33 -19.43 16.83
C THR A 706 -17.91 -19.97 18.19
N SER A 707 -17.50 -19.08 19.09
CA SER A 707 -17.34 -19.37 20.51
C SER A 707 -18.57 -18.96 21.34
N GLY A 708 -19.53 -18.27 20.73
CA GLY A 708 -20.79 -17.84 21.30
C GLY A 708 -21.92 -18.86 21.15
N VAL A 709 -23.14 -18.37 21.12
CA VAL A 709 -24.33 -19.20 20.94
C VAL A 709 -24.39 -19.72 19.49
N GLY A 710 -24.66 -21.01 19.31
CA GLY A 710 -24.89 -21.62 18.00
C GLY A 710 -26.20 -21.18 17.38
N GLY A 711 -26.36 -21.46 16.07
CA GLY A 711 -27.55 -21.11 15.32
C GLY A 711 -27.31 -21.07 13.82
N ASN A 712 -28.23 -20.45 13.10
CA ASN A 712 -28.13 -20.24 11.67
C ASN A 712 -27.61 -18.83 11.39
N PHE A 713 -26.35 -18.74 10.92
CA PHE A 713 -25.65 -17.50 10.64
C PHE A 713 -25.82 -17.09 9.19
N THR A 714 -25.99 -15.80 8.94
CA THR A 714 -26.11 -15.23 7.60
C THR A 714 -24.73 -14.95 7.03
N ILE A 715 -24.49 -15.35 5.79
CA ILE A 715 -23.26 -15.08 5.05
C ILE A 715 -23.57 -14.09 3.93
N ARG A 716 -22.70 -13.08 3.77
CA ARG A 716 -22.72 -12.15 2.64
C ARG A 716 -21.31 -12.05 2.06
N ALA A 717 -21.22 -12.14 0.74
CA ALA A 717 -19.96 -11.89 0.03
C ALA A 717 -20.17 -10.73 -0.96
N THR A 718 -19.34 -9.71 -0.85
CA THR A 718 -19.43 -8.51 -1.70
C THR A 718 -18.08 -8.19 -2.30
N ASN A 719 -18.06 -7.67 -3.53
CA ASN A 719 -16.83 -7.20 -4.15
C ASN A 719 -16.99 -5.81 -4.76
N ASN A 720 -15.91 -5.03 -4.75
CA ASN A 720 -15.90 -3.64 -5.21
C ASN A 720 -15.98 -3.46 -6.74
N GLN A 721 -15.78 -4.52 -7.51
CA GLN A 721 -15.81 -4.48 -8.98
C GLN A 721 -17.16 -4.91 -9.56
N ARG A 722 -18.13 -5.28 -8.71
CA ARG A 722 -19.45 -5.86 -9.12
C ARG A 722 -19.30 -7.11 -10.01
N PHE A 723 -18.22 -7.88 -9.83
CA PHE A 723 -18.09 -9.16 -10.54
C PHE A 723 -19.14 -10.14 -10.04
N ASP A 724 -19.61 -10.99 -10.94
CA ASP A 724 -20.53 -12.06 -10.59
C ASP A 724 -19.92 -12.92 -9.48
N SER A 725 -20.69 -13.11 -8.42
CA SER A 725 -20.25 -13.92 -7.29
C SER A 725 -21.36 -14.84 -6.82
N THR A 726 -20.97 -16.04 -6.44
CA THR A 726 -21.88 -16.99 -5.76
C THR A 726 -21.30 -17.32 -4.41
N SER A 727 -22.12 -17.26 -3.39
CA SER A 727 -21.75 -17.59 -2.00
C SER A 727 -22.91 -18.31 -1.32
N PRO A 728 -22.65 -19.14 -0.31
CA PRO A 728 -23.71 -19.59 0.59
C PRO A 728 -24.34 -18.37 1.24
N THR A 729 -25.64 -18.43 1.51
CA THR A 729 -26.37 -17.36 2.20
C THR A 729 -26.45 -17.57 3.70
N ASN A 730 -26.33 -18.82 4.14
CA ASN A 730 -26.44 -19.19 5.56
C ASN A 730 -25.54 -20.37 5.88
N VAL A 731 -25.10 -20.44 7.13
CA VAL A 731 -24.37 -21.58 7.71
C VAL A 731 -24.90 -21.90 9.09
N SER A 732 -25.12 -23.17 9.39
CA SER A 732 -25.47 -23.62 10.75
C SER A 732 -24.21 -23.95 11.52
N LEU A 733 -24.00 -23.30 12.67
CA LEU A 733 -22.85 -23.48 13.53
C LEU A 733 -23.27 -23.93 14.94
N GLU A 734 -22.52 -24.84 15.50
CA GLU A 734 -22.54 -25.19 16.90
C GLU A 734 -21.33 -24.54 17.61
N PRO A 735 -21.41 -24.21 18.91
CA PRO A 735 -20.30 -23.61 19.66
C PRO A 735 -19.03 -24.48 19.57
N GLY A 736 -17.91 -23.87 19.16
CA GLY A 736 -16.62 -24.54 19.03
C GLY A 736 -16.45 -25.40 17.76
N VAL A 737 -17.47 -25.53 16.91
CA VAL A 737 -17.38 -26.27 15.65
C VAL A 737 -17.09 -25.30 14.49
N SER A 738 -16.23 -25.70 13.58
CA SER A 738 -15.90 -24.95 12.36
C SER A 738 -16.67 -25.53 11.16
N ALA A 739 -17.27 -24.66 10.36
CA ALA A 739 -17.82 -24.98 9.05
C ALA A 739 -16.95 -24.36 7.96
N ASN A 740 -16.79 -25.08 6.86
CA ASN A 740 -16.04 -24.63 5.69
C ASN A 740 -16.98 -24.48 4.50
N ASP A 741 -16.78 -23.44 3.72
CA ASP A 741 -17.52 -23.19 2.50
C ASP A 741 -16.66 -22.40 1.49
N THR A 742 -17.22 -22.02 0.35
CA THR A 742 -16.49 -21.39 -0.75
C THR A 742 -17.29 -20.26 -1.37
N VAL A 743 -16.64 -19.11 -1.58
CA VAL A 743 -17.13 -18.03 -2.45
C VAL A 743 -16.50 -18.20 -3.82
N THR A 744 -17.33 -18.13 -4.86
CA THR A 744 -16.85 -18.14 -6.25
C THR A 744 -17.02 -16.76 -6.86
N LEU A 745 -15.95 -16.23 -7.46
CA LEU A 745 -15.95 -14.99 -8.22
C LEU A 745 -15.73 -15.28 -9.71
N LEU A 746 -16.39 -14.50 -10.58
CA LEU A 746 -16.17 -14.56 -12.02
C LEU A 746 -15.95 -13.16 -12.57
N ALA A 747 -14.70 -12.83 -12.93
CA ALA A 747 -14.40 -11.57 -13.58
C ALA A 747 -14.75 -11.62 -15.09
N PRO A 748 -15.30 -10.55 -15.67
CA PRO A 748 -15.50 -10.42 -17.10
C PRO A 748 -14.18 -10.57 -17.88
N LEU A 749 -14.27 -11.11 -19.11
CA LEU A 749 -13.10 -11.37 -19.98
C LEU A 749 -12.26 -10.11 -20.29
N ASN A 750 -12.90 -8.95 -20.30
CA ASN A 750 -12.27 -7.65 -20.59
C ASN A 750 -11.67 -6.97 -19.36
N THR A 751 -11.65 -7.63 -18.18
CA THR A 751 -11.03 -7.09 -16.98
C THR A 751 -9.53 -6.98 -17.19
N ARG A 752 -8.95 -5.85 -16.80
CA ARG A 752 -7.52 -5.56 -17.06
C ARG A 752 -6.61 -6.28 -16.08
N SER A 753 -5.43 -6.68 -16.57
CA SER A 753 -4.34 -7.10 -15.66
C SER A 753 -3.94 -5.95 -14.74
N GLY A 754 -3.69 -6.27 -13.46
CA GLY A 754 -3.34 -5.27 -12.46
C GLY A 754 -4.53 -4.60 -11.77
N ASP A 755 -5.77 -4.84 -12.22
CA ASP A 755 -6.94 -4.43 -11.46
C ASP A 755 -7.00 -5.20 -10.14
N ASP A 756 -7.33 -4.49 -9.05
CA ASP A 756 -7.52 -5.08 -7.73
C ASP A 756 -9.00 -5.31 -7.45
N VAL A 757 -9.32 -6.51 -6.98
CA VAL A 757 -10.64 -6.85 -6.47
C VAL A 757 -10.56 -6.95 -4.95
N THR A 758 -11.37 -6.18 -4.26
CA THR A 758 -11.54 -6.32 -2.81
C THR A 758 -12.80 -7.14 -2.56
N LEU A 759 -12.62 -8.36 -2.07
CA LEU A 759 -13.70 -9.26 -1.66
C LEU A 759 -13.86 -9.16 -0.15
N THR A 760 -15.07 -8.88 0.32
CA THR A 760 -15.42 -8.94 1.74
C THR A 760 -16.39 -10.12 1.95
N ILE A 761 -16.00 -11.05 2.80
CA ILE A 761 -16.87 -12.16 3.26
C ILE A 761 -17.25 -11.84 4.71
N GLU A 762 -18.53 -11.68 4.95
CA GLU A 762 -19.11 -11.31 6.21
C GLU A 762 -20.00 -12.44 6.74
N VAL A 763 -19.95 -12.65 8.05
CA VAL A 763 -20.82 -13.60 8.75
C VAL A 763 -21.48 -12.89 9.91
N GLU A 764 -22.81 -12.94 9.96
CA GLU A 764 -23.64 -12.28 10.96
C GLU A 764 -24.44 -13.30 11.76
N ALA A 765 -24.40 -13.14 13.09
CA ALA A 765 -25.15 -13.99 14.01
C ALA A 765 -26.66 -13.77 13.92
N PRO A 766 -27.47 -14.75 14.30
CA PRO A 766 -28.93 -14.58 14.42
C PRO A 766 -29.27 -13.36 15.28
N GLY A 767 -30.11 -12.47 14.77
CA GLY A 767 -30.48 -11.23 15.46
C GLY A 767 -29.57 -10.04 15.21
N GLY A 768 -28.45 -10.19 14.50
CA GLY A 768 -27.55 -9.09 14.15
C GLY A 768 -26.68 -8.54 15.30
N GLU A 769 -26.66 -9.23 16.46
CA GLU A 769 -25.92 -8.74 17.64
C GLU A 769 -24.40 -8.90 17.51
N ASP A 770 -23.93 -9.85 16.72
CA ASP A 770 -22.50 -10.09 16.45
C ASP A 770 -22.28 -10.36 14.96
N ALA A 771 -21.17 -9.88 14.46
CA ALA A 771 -20.73 -10.11 13.09
C ALA A 771 -19.20 -10.08 13.02
N ASN A 772 -18.65 -10.89 12.14
CA ASN A 772 -17.22 -10.82 11.80
C ASN A 772 -17.04 -10.97 10.28
N TYR A 773 -15.85 -10.67 9.82
CA TYR A 773 -15.55 -10.58 8.39
C TYR A 773 -14.10 -10.97 8.08
N VAL A 774 -13.84 -11.23 6.81
CA VAL A 774 -12.49 -11.21 6.24
C VAL A 774 -12.52 -10.38 4.96
N VAL A 775 -11.51 -9.54 4.78
CA VAL A 775 -11.34 -8.69 3.60
C VAL A 775 -10.11 -9.16 2.84
N LEU A 776 -10.30 -9.61 1.62
CA LEU A 776 -9.25 -10.13 0.75
C LEU A 776 -8.99 -9.17 -0.40
N ARG A 777 -7.72 -8.93 -0.72
CA ARG A 777 -7.30 -8.27 -1.95
C ARG A 777 -6.80 -9.31 -2.93
N ILE A 778 -7.40 -9.32 -4.10
CA ILE A 778 -7.15 -10.29 -5.17
C ILE A 778 -6.73 -9.50 -6.40
N SER A 779 -5.57 -9.81 -6.94
CA SER A 779 -5.08 -9.15 -8.17
C SER A 779 -5.58 -9.89 -9.40
N VAL A 780 -6.02 -9.14 -10.40
CA VAL A 780 -6.43 -9.68 -11.69
C VAL A 780 -5.21 -9.88 -12.59
N PHE A 781 -5.11 -11.07 -13.17
CA PHE A 781 -4.14 -11.38 -14.20
C PHE A 781 -4.87 -11.90 -15.45
N ASN A 782 -4.97 -11.06 -16.46
CA ASN A 782 -5.61 -11.43 -17.71
C ASN A 782 -4.58 -12.04 -18.68
N THR A 783 -4.65 -13.35 -18.87
CA THR A 783 -3.75 -14.09 -19.77
C THR A 783 -4.01 -13.79 -21.27
N VAL A 784 -5.13 -13.14 -21.58
CA VAL A 784 -5.48 -12.76 -22.97
C VAL A 784 -4.94 -11.37 -23.29
N THR A 785 -4.38 -10.64 -22.32
CA THR A 785 -3.89 -9.30 -22.53
C THR A 785 -2.46 -9.29 -23.05
N ASP A 786 -2.17 -8.21 -23.73
CA ASP A 786 -0.92 -7.81 -24.29
C ASP A 786 0.27 -8.01 -23.35
N PHE A 787 1.25 -8.79 -23.78
CA PHE A 787 2.53 -8.99 -23.11
C PHE A 787 3.66 -8.27 -23.83
N THR A 788 3.35 -7.50 -24.88
CA THR A 788 4.35 -6.78 -25.67
C THR A 788 4.65 -5.43 -25.03
N PRO A 789 5.88 -5.16 -24.58
CA PRO A 789 6.21 -3.86 -24.03
C PRO A 789 6.24 -2.80 -25.16
N PRO A 790 5.96 -1.52 -24.83
CA PRO A 790 6.07 -0.44 -25.78
C PRO A 790 7.48 -0.36 -26.38
N ARG A 791 7.57 0.03 -27.65
CA ARG A 791 8.85 0.18 -28.37
C ARG A 791 9.09 1.62 -28.77
N CYS A 792 10.35 2.06 -28.67
CA CYS A 792 10.76 3.37 -29.09
C CYS A 792 11.44 3.34 -30.46
N GLU A 793 11.10 4.29 -31.31
CA GLU A 793 11.74 4.54 -32.59
C GLU A 793 12.22 5.98 -32.64
N GLN A 794 13.50 6.15 -32.93
CA GLN A 794 14.07 7.47 -33.14
C GLN A 794 13.60 8.06 -34.48
N LEU A 795 12.90 9.19 -34.44
CA LEU A 795 12.44 9.90 -35.63
C LEU A 795 13.48 10.90 -36.12
N SER A 796 14.07 11.67 -35.20
CA SER A 796 15.12 12.61 -35.53
C SER A 796 16.03 12.86 -34.31
N LEU A 797 17.30 13.10 -34.60
CA LEU A 797 18.29 13.49 -33.60
C LEU A 797 19.09 14.66 -34.18
N LYS A 798 18.99 15.82 -33.53
CA LYS A 798 19.70 17.03 -33.97
C LYS A 798 20.67 17.42 -32.87
N HIS A 799 21.93 17.61 -33.20
CA HIS A 799 22.93 18.11 -32.28
C HIS A 799 23.90 19.08 -33.00
N ASN A 800 24.29 20.10 -32.29
CA ASN A 800 25.36 21.03 -32.69
C ASN A 800 26.24 21.25 -31.48
N CYS A 801 26.85 20.14 -31.03
CA CYS A 801 27.64 20.15 -29.80
C CYS A 801 29.05 20.67 -30.09
N SER A 802 29.39 21.82 -29.50
CA SER A 802 30.71 22.44 -29.53
C SER A 802 31.59 21.98 -28.38
N VAL A 803 32.87 22.42 -28.39
CA VAL A 803 33.83 22.14 -27.31
C VAL A 803 33.31 22.62 -25.93
N ASN A 804 32.53 23.72 -25.94
CA ASN A 804 31.83 24.17 -24.74
C ASN A 804 30.43 23.61 -24.69
N CYS A 805 30.25 22.49 -24.02
CA CYS A 805 29.01 21.72 -23.96
C CYS A 805 27.85 22.47 -23.28
N SER A 806 28.14 23.44 -22.38
CA SER A 806 27.09 24.16 -21.63
C SER A 806 26.34 25.19 -22.48
N LEU A 807 26.92 25.65 -23.58
CA LEU A 807 26.33 26.64 -24.50
C LEU A 807 25.59 26.00 -25.65
N SER A 808 25.71 24.70 -25.84
CA SER A 808 25.10 23.96 -26.95
C SER A 808 24.07 22.93 -26.47
N ARG A 809 23.06 22.68 -27.32
CA ARG A 809 21.95 21.76 -26.98
C ARG A 809 21.81 20.72 -28.09
N TRP A 810 21.23 19.59 -27.69
CA TRP A 810 20.78 18.57 -28.63
C TRP A 810 19.31 18.29 -28.44
N GLU A 811 18.67 17.85 -29.54
CA GLU A 811 17.23 17.59 -29.58
C GLU A 811 16.98 16.20 -30.14
N LEU A 812 16.13 15.43 -29.47
CA LEU A 812 15.63 14.13 -29.89
C LEU A 812 14.13 14.24 -30.17
N SER A 813 13.68 13.68 -31.27
CA SER A 813 12.27 13.32 -31.45
C SER A 813 12.18 11.81 -31.63
N ALA A 814 11.33 11.19 -30.84
CA ALA A 814 11.09 9.75 -30.87
C ALA A 814 9.59 9.45 -30.93
N ARG A 815 9.28 8.26 -31.41
CA ARG A 815 7.94 7.69 -31.43
C ARG A 815 7.95 6.46 -30.51
N VAL A 816 6.99 6.41 -29.61
CA VAL A 816 6.75 5.25 -28.75
C VAL A 816 5.47 4.58 -29.22
N THR A 817 5.52 3.30 -29.53
CA THR A 817 4.39 2.52 -30.01
C THR A 817 4.28 1.22 -29.24
N ASP A 818 3.07 0.79 -29.04
CA ASP A 818 2.77 -0.48 -28.38
C ASP A 818 2.28 -1.51 -29.42
N GLY A 819 3.09 -1.79 -30.39
CA GLY A 819 2.91 -2.85 -31.37
C GLY A 819 1.55 -2.99 -32.05
N ALA A 820 1.45 -3.94 -33.00
CA ALA A 820 0.17 -4.32 -33.59
C ALA A 820 -0.58 -5.28 -32.65
N GLY A 821 -1.70 -4.83 -32.09
CA GLY A 821 -2.48 -5.60 -31.10
C GLY A 821 -2.17 -5.21 -29.65
N GLY A 822 -1.27 -4.26 -29.43
CA GLY A 822 -0.99 -3.71 -28.13
C GLY A 822 -2.13 -2.84 -27.59
N THR A 823 -2.16 -2.67 -26.26
CA THR A 823 -3.20 -1.91 -25.55
C THR A 823 -3.01 -0.40 -25.63
N GLY A 824 -1.89 0.04 -26.14
CA GLY A 824 -1.51 1.45 -26.31
C GLY A 824 -0.65 1.98 -25.16
N VAL A 825 0.12 3.03 -25.47
CA VAL A 825 1.05 3.65 -24.51
C VAL A 825 0.26 4.48 -23.48
N GLU A 826 0.38 4.14 -22.21
CA GLU A 826 -0.21 4.91 -21.12
C GLU A 826 0.68 6.08 -20.72
N ARG A 827 2.00 5.83 -20.58
CA ARG A 827 2.92 6.84 -20.06
C ARG A 827 4.33 6.67 -20.64
N VAL A 828 4.98 7.83 -20.85
CA VAL A 828 6.42 7.89 -21.13
C VAL A 828 7.05 8.87 -20.14
N SER A 829 8.12 8.45 -19.48
CA SER A 829 8.83 9.25 -18.49
C SER A 829 10.35 9.19 -18.73
N LEU A 830 11.07 10.20 -18.25
CA LEU A 830 12.52 10.25 -18.31
C LEU A 830 13.11 9.49 -17.11
N ARG A 831 13.91 8.47 -17.38
CA ARG A 831 14.63 7.70 -16.36
C ARG A 831 16.02 8.27 -16.09
N ARG A 832 16.74 8.62 -17.14
CA ARG A 832 18.07 9.20 -17.07
C ARG A 832 18.22 10.30 -18.10
N GLY A 833 18.83 11.42 -17.71
CA GLY A 833 19.06 12.59 -18.55
C GLY A 833 18.80 13.88 -17.76
N ASN A 834 19.38 14.99 -18.23
CA ASN A 834 19.29 16.29 -17.58
C ASN A 834 18.50 17.31 -18.42
N GLY A 835 17.69 16.81 -19.36
CA GLY A 835 16.92 17.63 -20.28
C GLY A 835 15.44 17.68 -19.99
N THR A 836 14.71 18.46 -20.77
CA THR A 836 13.26 18.58 -20.70
C THR A 836 12.61 17.61 -21.68
N ILE A 837 11.65 16.82 -21.21
CA ILE A 837 10.84 15.91 -22.01
C ILE A 837 9.43 16.47 -22.20
N THR A 838 8.89 16.30 -23.41
CA THR A 838 7.45 16.46 -23.67
C THR A 838 6.97 15.22 -24.40
N ALA A 839 5.89 14.60 -23.89
CA ALA A 839 5.24 13.46 -24.53
C ALA A 839 3.77 13.82 -24.81
N ARG A 840 3.29 13.49 -26.00
CA ARG A 840 1.90 13.75 -26.43
C ARG A 840 1.40 12.64 -27.34
N PRO A 841 0.13 12.24 -27.26
CA PRO A 841 -0.46 11.31 -28.22
C PRO A 841 -0.37 11.85 -29.65
N ALA A 842 -0.16 10.98 -30.61
CA ALA A 842 -0.19 11.35 -32.02
C ALA A 842 -1.63 11.63 -32.46
N SER A 843 -1.84 12.69 -33.25
CA SER A 843 -3.17 13.04 -33.75
C SER A 843 -3.78 11.88 -34.54
N GLY A 844 -4.92 11.37 -34.09
CA GLY A 844 -5.67 10.28 -34.72
C GLY A 844 -5.17 8.87 -34.48
N ASN A 845 -4.21 8.68 -33.56
CA ASN A 845 -3.76 7.34 -33.15
C ASN A 845 -3.31 7.33 -31.67
N GLU A 846 -4.20 6.87 -30.81
CA GLU A 846 -3.96 6.79 -29.36
C GLU A 846 -2.89 5.76 -28.96
N ASN A 847 -2.54 4.83 -29.83
CA ASN A 847 -1.51 3.82 -29.59
C ASN A 847 -0.09 4.33 -29.88
N VAL A 848 0.04 5.59 -30.26
CA VAL A 848 1.32 6.22 -30.61
C VAL A 848 1.53 7.47 -29.77
N THR A 849 2.63 7.53 -29.06
CA THR A 849 3.07 8.71 -28.32
C THR A 849 4.31 9.32 -28.96
N LEU A 850 4.23 10.60 -29.28
CA LEU A 850 5.35 11.38 -29.82
C LEU A 850 6.09 12.02 -28.62
N VAL A 851 7.40 11.81 -28.59
CA VAL A 851 8.29 12.32 -27.55
C VAL A 851 9.26 13.31 -28.14
N SER A 852 9.41 14.45 -27.49
CA SER A 852 10.47 15.42 -27.76
C SER A 852 11.32 15.63 -26.50
N TYR A 853 12.62 15.60 -26.66
CA TYR A 853 13.57 15.81 -25.58
C TYR A 853 14.63 16.82 -25.99
N VAL A 854 14.95 17.75 -25.10
CA VAL A 854 15.95 18.78 -25.31
C VAL A 854 16.89 18.82 -24.11
N SER A 855 18.18 18.71 -24.35
CA SER A 855 19.20 18.76 -23.29
C SER A 855 20.45 19.52 -23.68
N SER A 856 21.25 19.89 -22.68
CA SER A 856 22.61 20.39 -22.89
C SER A 856 23.53 19.30 -23.45
N CYS A 857 24.46 19.65 -24.29
CA CYS A 857 25.48 18.73 -24.81
C CYS A 857 26.44 18.18 -23.73
N CYS A 858 26.39 18.69 -22.50
CA CYS A 858 27.14 18.14 -21.36
C CYS A 858 26.57 16.77 -20.89
N ALA A 859 25.31 16.51 -21.16
CA ALA A 859 24.66 15.21 -20.95
C ALA A 859 24.37 14.59 -22.32
N ALA A 860 25.18 13.59 -22.68
CA ALA A 860 25.15 13.04 -24.03
C ALA A 860 24.07 12.00 -24.25
N ASP A 861 23.55 11.39 -23.20
CA ASP A 861 22.63 10.29 -23.22
C ASP A 861 21.36 10.60 -22.41
N MET A 862 20.31 9.91 -22.78
CA MET A 862 19.05 9.92 -22.07
C MET A 862 18.39 8.54 -22.14
N GLU A 863 17.61 8.20 -21.13
CA GLU A 863 16.86 6.96 -21.07
C GLU A 863 15.41 7.25 -20.76
N LEU A 864 14.51 6.76 -21.62
CA LEU A 864 13.07 6.81 -21.41
C LEU A 864 12.58 5.50 -20.80
N VAL A 865 11.57 5.59 -19.97
CA VAL A 865 10.70 4.47 -19.59
C VAL A 865 9.35 4.68 -20.24
N ALA A 866 8.91 3.69 -21.00
CA ALA A 866 7.59 3.65 -21.61
C ALA A 866 6.76 2.55 -20.97
N VAL A 867 5.51 2.85 -20.64
CA VAL A 867 4.55 1.93 -19.99
C VAL A 867 3.29 1.89 -20.85
N ASP A 868 2.78 0.70 -21.15
CA ASP A 868 1.49 0.52 -21.81
C ASP A 868 0.32 0.53 -20.80
N ARG A 869 -0.90 0.43 -21.30
CA ARG A 869 -2.13 0.46 -20.48
C ARG A 869 -2.34 -0.78 -19.61
N VAL A 870 -1.60 -1.86 -19.83
CA VAL A 870 -1.65 -3.09 -19.02
C VAL A 870 -0.43 -3.25 -18.13
N GLY A 871 0.52 -2.31 -18.17
CA GLY A 871 1.66 -2.24 -17.27
C GLY A 871 2.93 -2.91 -17.78
N ASN A 872 3.02 -3.29 -19.08
CA ASN A 872 4.31 -3.72 -19.63
C ASN A 872 5.23 -2.50 -19.78
N VAL A 873 6.48 -2.69 -19.41
CA VAL A 873 7.48 -1.62 -19.35
C VAL A 873 8.65 -1.92 -20.28
N ASP A 874 9.09 -0.93 -21.05
CA ASP A 874 10.37 -0.97 -21.75
C ASP A 874 11.17 0.32 -21.56
N THR A 875 12.48 0.22 -21.74
CA THR A 875 13.42 1.34 -21.60
C THR A 875 14.13 1.60 -22.91
N CYS A 876 14.21 2.85 -23.28
CA CYS A 876 14.79 3.31 -24.53
C CYS A 876 15.96 4.22 -24.26
N LEU A 877 17.15 3.80 -24.64
CA LEU A 877 18.39 4.55 -24.47
C LEU A 877 18.73 5.28 -25.78
N PHE A 878 18.99 6.58 -25.68
CA PHE A 878 19.46 7.42 -26.80
C PHE A 878 20.74 8.15 -26.40
N ASP A 879 21.73 8.15 -27.28
CA ASP A 879 22.99 8.86 -27.12
C ASP A 879 23.35 9.56 -28.43
N TYR A 880 23.43 10.90 -28.44
CA TYR A 880 23.72 11.64 -29.66
C TYR A 880 25.12 11.34 -30.24
N ARG A 881 26.04 10.77 -29.46
CA ARG A 881 27.39 10.38 -29.94
C ARG A 881 27.38 9.10 -30.78
N GLN A 882 26.39 8.21 -30.55
CA GLN A 882 26.31 6.94 -31.27
C GLN A 882 25.77 7.12 -32.71
N SER A 883 24.98 8.15 -32.99
CA SER A 883 24.52 8.42 -34.36
C SER A 883 25.59 8.87 -35.35
N ALA A 884 26.74 9.33 -34.86
CA ALA A 884 27.89 9.66 -35.73
C ALA A 884 28.65 8.43 -36.25
N ALA A 885 28.49 7.26 -35.61
CA ALA A 885 29.19 6.03 -35.98
C ALA A 885 28.43 5.19 -37.06
N GLN A 886 27.16 5.44 -37.26
CA GLN A 886 26.34 4.67 -38.24
C GLN A 886 26.37 5.21 -39.68
N SER A 887 26.99 6.37 -39.91
CA SER A 887 27.08 6.94 -41.28
C SER A 887 28.27 6.43 -42.10
N SER A 888 29.05 5.46 -41.62
CA SER A 888 30.25 4.96 -42.30
C SER A 888 30.37 3.42 -42.33
N SER A 889 29.27 2.71 -42.54
CA SER A 889 29.32 1.28 -42.89
C SER A 889 28.95 1.04 -44.33
N PRO A 890 29.76 0.32 -45.11
CA PRO A 890 29.48 0.08 -46.52
C PRO A 890 28.27 -0.86 -46.68
N LYS A 891 27.40 -0.49 -47.58
CA LYS A 891 26.30 -1.32 -48.06
C LYS A 891 26.81 -2.65 -48.59
N VAL A 892 26.60 -3.75 -47.86
CA VAL A 892 26.74 -5.09 -48.43
C VAL A 892 25.46 -5.39 -49.21
N THR A 893 25.60 -5.35 -50.52
CA THR A 893 24.57 -5.81 -51.44
C THR A 893 24.50 -7.34 -51.40
N HIS A 894 23.45 -7.87 -50.84
CA HIS A 894 23.12 -9.30 -51.00
C HIS A 894 22.27 -9.47 -52.28
N SER A 895 22.85 -10.15 -53.27
CA SER A 895 22.15 -10.71 -54.39
C SER A 895 21.20 -11.85 -53.97
N PRO A 896 20.05 -11.98 -54.63
CA PRO A 896 19.12 -13.05 -54.34
C PRO A 896 19.60 -14.36 -54.96
N LEU A 897 19.87 -15.38 -54.16
CA LEU A 897 20.04 -16.75 -54.65
C LEU A 897 18.79 -17.57 -54.31
N LEU A 898 18.28 -18.10 -55.41
CA LEU A 898 17.14 -18.99 -55.65
C LEU A 898 16.92 -20.07 -54.54
N LEU A 899 15.64 -20.21 -54.20
CA LEU A 899 15.04 -21.43 -53.67
C LEU A 899 15.27 -22.67 -54.57
N PRO A 900 15.26 -23.86 -53.98
CA PRO A 900 14.27 -24.81 -54.46
C PRO A 900 13.40 -25.40 -53.32
N THR A 901 12.12 -25.38 -53.63
CA THR A 901 11.02 -26.19 -53.21
C THR A 901 11.41 -27.65 -52.91
N VAL A 902 11.06 -28.14 -51.70
CA VAL A 902 10.67 -29.56 -51.51
C VAL A 902 9.34 -29.57 -50.75
N VAL A 903 8.39 -30.12 -51.46
CA VAL A 903 6.97 -30.26 -51.13
C VAL A 903 6.79 -31.55 -50.30
N VAL A 904 5.95 -31.41 -49.26
CA VAL A 904 4.93 -32.38 -48.79
C VAL A 904 5.26 -33.87 -48.87
N LEU A 905 5.30 -34.54 -47.75
CA LEU A 905 4.69 -35.85 -47.49
C LEU A 905 4.99 -36.28 -46.02
N GLY A 906 3.95 -36.36 -45.20
CA GLY A 906 4.14 -36.86 -43.83
C GLY A 906 2.90 -36.70 -42.93
N LEU A 907 1.71 -36.63 -43.46
CA LEU A 907 0.46 -36.89 -42.76
C LEU A 907 0.11 -38.35 -43.03
N HIS A 908 0.16 -39.15 -42.03
CA HIS A 908 -0.51 -40.44 -41.73
C HIS A 908 0.45 -41.41 -41.01
N MET A 909 0.24 -41.54 -39.78
CA MET A 909 0.33 -42.74 -38.94
C MET A 909 0.68 -42.35 -37.51
N LEU A 910 -0.34 -42.40 -36.69
CA LEU A 910 -0.31 -42.95 -35.36
C LEU A 910 -1.58 -42.58 -34.58
N SER A 911 -2.67 -43.16 -35.11
CA SER A 911 -3.77 -43.52 -34.24
C SER A 911 -3.61 -45.04 -33.98
N LYS A 912 -3.51 -45.37 -32.72
CA LYS A 912 -3.66 -46.68 -32.07
C LYS A 912 -2.46 -47.03 -31.19
N LEU A 913 -2.65 -46.77 -29.93
CA LEU A 913 -2.41 -47.71 -28.85
C LEU A 913 -2.85 -47.09 -27.53
N ALA A 914 -4.09 -47.43 -27.16
CA ALA A 914 -4.59 -47.26 -25.80
C ALA A 914 -4.49 -48.56 -25.09
N VAL A 915 -4.12 -48.45 -23.81
CA VAL A 915 -4.51 -49.36 -22.69
C VAL A 915 -3.75 -50.70 -22.59
N PRO A 916 -3.44 -51.19 -21.36
CA PRO A 916 -3.98 -50.79 -20.06
C PRO A 916 -3.07 -50.01 -19.15
#